data_5a1ce7688fff331b004bb022f7195bd0
#
_entry.id   5a1ce7688fff331b004bb022f7195bd0
#
_cell.length_a   1.000
_cell.length_b   1.000
_cell.length_c   1.000
_cell.angle_alpha   90.00
_cell.angle_beta   90.00
_cell.angle_gamma   90.00
#
_symmetry.space_group_name_H-M   'P 1'
#
loop_
_entity.id
_entity.type
_entity.pdbx_description
1 polymer ?
#
loop_
_entity_poly.entity_id
_entity_poly.type
_entity_poly.pdbx_seq_one_letter_code
_entity_poly.pdbx_strand_id
1 'polypeptide(L)'
;MLTLKDLPIGKTATVKTVGGDGSLRQHLLDMGIIPEADVTMVKYAPMGDPVELRIHSYELTLRLADAERIEIENIRDTKVEKHTLLPRNDKKNIPHPGLGEGGKYHTKKTENPLPDGTVLTFALAGNQNCGKTTLFNQLTGSNQHVGNFPGVTVDRKDGAIKEHSDTLITDLPGIYSMSPYSSEEIVTREFILNERPKGIINIVDATNIERNLNLTLQLMELDIPMVLALNMMDEVWKNGGYIHVNEMEQMLGIPVVPISAAKNEGIAELVDHALHVAKYQEKPGRKDFCDVNDHNGAVHRCLHSIMHLIEDHAKAAGIPIRFAASKLAEGDSLILQRLKLDQNEQETLEHIIQQMESERGLDRAASIADMRYSLIDKVCKEVVEKPHESKEHKRSQKIDKILTGKYTAIPSFIVIMGIVFWLTFNVIGAGLSDLLNICIEWITGIVDNGLTIWDINPVVHSLIIDGIFTGVGSVLGFLPVIVTLFFFLSLLEDSGYMARVAFVMDKLLRKIGLSGRSIVPMLIGFGCTVPGVMASRTLPSERDRKITILLTPFMSCSAKLPIYGLFTAAFFPKYGAIVMVSLYFIGIFMGIVSASVMRKTMFKGDAVPFVMELPNYRMPGAKNVTQLLWEKAKDFLQRAFTVIFVATIVIWFLQTFDVRFNVVSDSQHSILAIIAGIVAPVFKPLGFGDWRISTALITGFMAKESVVSTLTVLLGNTEGITALLTPLTAFSLLVFCLLYTPCVAAIASIKRELGSKYAVFVVVAQCVIAWICAGIVHIIGAFIGVM
;
A
#
# COMPACT_ATOMS: atom_id res chain seq x y z
N MET A 1 -31.77 2.05 -21.39
CA MET A 1 -31.70 2.45 -19.97
C MET A 1 -30.56 3.40 -19.80
N LEU A 2 -30.68 4.44 -19.01
CA LEU A 2 -29.60 5.38 -18.74
C LEU A 2 -28.72 4.79 -17.64
N THR A 3 -27.40 4.84 -17.83
CA THR A 3 -26.42 4.32 -16.88
C THR A 3 -25.62 5.46 -16.29
N LEU A 4 -24.93 5.18 -15.19
CA LEU A 4 -24.07 6.17 -14.52
C LEU A 4 -22.94 6.67 -15.44
N LYS A 5 -22.54 5.88 -16.43
CA LYS A 5 -21.61 6.27 -17.49
C LYS A 5 -22.13 7.43 -18.34
N ASP A 6 -23.44 7.52 -18.52
CA ASP A 6 -24.11 8.52 -19.36
C ASP A 6 -24.36 9.84 -18.61
N LEU A 7 -24.10 9.89 -17.31
CA LEU A 7 -24.32 11.08 -16.48
C LEU A 7 -23.32 12.20 -16.83
N PRO A 8 -23.78 13.39 -17.25
CA PRO A 8 -22.89 14.51 -17.57
C PRO A 8 -22.18 15.07 -16.31
N ILE A 9 -20.99 15.63 -16.51
CA ILE A 9 -20.24 16.31 -15.44
C ILE A 9 -21.09 17.44 -14.84
N GLY A 10 -21.12 17.51 -13.50
CA GLY A 10 -21.87 18.52 -12.74
C GLY A 10 -23.36 18.24 -12.61
N LYS A 11 -23.84 17.10 -13.09
CA LYS A 11 -25.23 16.66 -12.88
C LYS A 11 -25.31 15.61 -11.78
N THR A 12 -26.46 15.59 -11.12
CA THR A 12 -26.83 14.59 -10.11
C THR A 12 -27.92 13.69 -10.66
N ALA A 13 -27.84 12.41 -10.40
CA ALA A 13 -28.88 11.44 -10.71
C ALA A 13 -29.14 10.56 -9.49
N THR A 14 -30.32 9.95 -9.45
CA THR A 14 -30.67 8.96 -8.43
C THR A 14 -30.33 7.57 -8.97
N VAL A 15 -29.65 6.75 -8.16
CA VAL A 15 -29.35 5.35 -8.51
C VAL A 15 -30.66 4.56 -8.49
N LYS A 16 -30.95 3.86 -9.58
CA LYS A 16 -32.13 2.99 -9.69
C LYS A 16 -31.77 1.56 -9.31
N THR A 17 -30.74 1.00 -9.93
CA THR A 17 -30.27 -0.35 -9.65
C THR A 17 -28.75 -0.42 -9.76
N VAL A 18 -28.14 -1.28 -8.94
CA VAL A 18 -26.72 -1.60 -9.01
C VAL A 18 -26.57 -3.01 -9.58
N GLY A 19 -26.22 -3.08 -10.86
CA GLY A 19 -26.06 -4.35 -11.56
C GLY A 19 -24.70 -5.00 -11.32
N GLY A 20 -24.53 -6.17 -11.91
CA GLY A 20 -23.35 -7.03 -11.73
C GLY A 20 -23.54 -8.05 -10.60
N ASP A 21 -22.56 -8.94 -10.45
CA ASP A 21 -22.61 -10.05 -9.50
C ASP A 21 -21.33 -10.11 -8.65
N GLY A 22 -21.41 -10.82 -7.53
CA GLY A 22 -20.28 -11.15 -6.69
C GLY A 22 -19.72 -10.00 -5.85
N SER A 23 -18.46 -10.12 -5.47
CA SER A 23 -17.80 -9.27 -4.48
C SER A 23 -17.68 -7.80 -4.88
N LEU A 24 -17.57 -7.49 -6.17
CA LEU A 24 -17.51 -6.11 -6.65
C LEU A 24 -18.83 -5.37 -6.39
N ARG A 25 -19.94 -6.01 -6.72
CA ARG A 25 -21.27 -5.42 -6.49
C ARG A 25 -21.50 -5.16 -5.00
N GLN A 26 -21.19 -6.15 -4.16
CA GLN A 26 -21.25 -5.97 -2.71
C GLN A 26 -20.39 -4.81 -2.24
N HIS A 27 -19.16 -4.69 -2.77
CA HIS A 27 -18.29 -3.58 -2.44
C HIS A 27 -18.86 -2.21 -2.84
N LEU A 28 -19.52 -2.11 -4.00
CA LEU A 28 -20.19 -0.86 -4.42
C LEU A 28 -21.34 -0.49 -3.47
N LEU A 29 -22.14 -1.47 -3.05
CA LEU A 29 -23.20 -1.29 -2.06
C LEU A 29 -22.63 -0.87 -0.69
N ASP A 30 -21.57 -1.52 -0.22
CA ASP A 30 -20.87 -1.19 1.02
C ASP A 30 -20.25 0.22 0.99
N MET A 31 -19.94 0.72 -0.22
CA MET A 31 -19.47 2.09 -0.46
C MET A 31 -20.63 3.08 -0.63
N GLY A 32 -21.87 2.70 -0.36
CA GLY A 32 -23.04 3.56 -0.39
C GLY A 32 -23.64 3.85 -1.77
N ILE A 33 -23.20 3.15 -2.82
CA ILE A 33 -23.91 3.18 -4.10
C ILE A 33 -25.09 2.21 -3.96
N ILE A 34 -26.17 2.70 -3.39
CA ILE A 34 -27.40 1.94 -3.12
C ILE A 34 -28.55 2.49 -3.96
N PRO A 35 -29.58 1.71 -4.22
CA PRO A 35 -30.80 2.24 -4.83
C PRO A 35 -31.33 3.47 -4.06
N GLU A 36 -31.90 4.42 -4.77
CA GLU A 36 -32.39 5.72 -4.27
C GLU A 36 -31.32 6.72 -3.80
N ALA A 37 -30.04 6.34 -3.73
CA ALA A 37 -28.96 7.27 -3.42
C ALA A 37 -28.69 8.26 -4.56
N ASP A 38 -28.40 9.50 -4.20
CA ASP A 38 -28.02 10.55 -5.14
C ASP A 38 -26.53 10.49 -5.45
N VAL A 39 -26.19 10.40 -6.74
CA VAL A 39 -24.82 10.38 -7.24
C VAL A 39 -24.57 11.56 -8.17
N THR A 40 -23.50 12.30 -7.93
CA THR A 40 -23.07 13.43 -8.76
C THR A 40 -21.81 13.11 -9.53
N MET A 41 -21.79 13.34 -10.84
CA MET A 41 -20.58 13.20 -11.66
C MET A 41 -19.68 14.42 -11.46
N VAL A 42 -18.51 14.24 -10.89
CA VAL A 42 -17.56 15.32 -10.59
C VAL A 42 -16.63 15.60 -11.77
N LYS A 43 -15.88 14.60 -12.21
CA LYS A 43 -14.95 14.72 -13.35
C LYS A 43 -14.52 13.36 -13.89
N TYR A 44 -13.93 13.36 -15.09
CA TYR A 44 -13.22 12.21 -15.64
C TYR A 44 -11.72 12.32 -15.34
N ALA A 45 -11.04 11.18 -15.22
CA ALA A 45 -9.59 11.15 -15.28
C ALA A 45 -9.08 11.76 -16.59
N PRO A 46 -7.85 12.28 -16.66
CA PRO A 46 -7.32 12.95 -17.86
C PRO A 46 -7.45 12.15 -19.15
N MET A 47 -7.41 10.83 -19.05
CA MET A 47 -7.58 9.92 -20.19
C MET A 47 -9.04 9.48 -20.41
N GLY A 48 -10.00 10.08 -19.70
CA GLY A 48 -11.43 9.82 -19.81
C GLY A 48 -11.94 8.61 -19.02
N ASP A 49 -11.09 7.90 -18.29
CA ASP A 49 -11.43 6.75 -17.44
C ASP A 49 -10.29 6.55 -16.42
N PRO A 50 -10.58 6.36 -15.10
CA PRO A 50 -11.85 6.27 -14.44
C PRO A 50 -12.61 7.60 -14.28
N VAL A 51 -13.82 7.54 -13.71
CA VAL A 51 -14.62 8.72 -13.34
C VAL A 51 -14.55 8.95 -11.85
N GLU A 52 -14.73 10.20 -11.43
CA GLU A 52 -14.87 10.61 -10.05
C GLU A 52 -16.33 11.00 -9.79
N LEU A 53 -16.91 10.40 -8.80
CA LEU A 53 -18.30 10.55 -8.38
C LEU A 53 -18.34 11.11 -6.97
N ARG A 54 -19.35 11.92 -6.67
CA ARG A 54 -19.71 12.29 -5.31
C ARG A 54 -20.96 11.54 -4.92
N ILE A 55 -20.90 10.86 -3.78
CA ILE A 55 -22.01 10.17 -3.17
C ILE A 55 -22.01 10.49 -1.68
N HIS A 56 -23.17 10.76 -1.09
CA HIS A 56 -23.28 11.29 0.26
C HIS A 56 -22.34 12.50 0.44
N SER A 57 -21.36 12.43 1.31
CA SER A 57 -20.40 13.53 1.59
C SER A 57 -18.99 13.30 1.10
N TYR A 58 -18.70 12.26 0.30
CA TYR A 58 -17.35 11.90 -0.12
C TYR A 58 -17.21 11.66 -1.63
N GLU A 59 -15.98 11.63 -2.11
CA GLU A 59 -15.64 11.43 -3.51
C GLU A 59 -15.06 10.02 -3.73
N LEU A 60 -15.62 9.31 -4.71
CA LEU A 60 -15.28 7.95 -5.07
C LEU A 60 -14.89 7.88 -6.54
N THR A 61 -13.88 7.08 -6.86
CA THR A 61 -13.50 6.82 -8.26
C THR A 61 -14.01 5.46 -8.71
N LEU A 62 -14.55 5.41 -9.93
CA LEU A 62 -15.11 4.21 -10.53
C LEU A 62 -14.71 4.12 -12.00
N ARG A 63 -14.45 2.92 -12.50
CA ARG A 63 -14.23 2.72 -13.94
C ARG A 63 -15.53 2.87 -14.72
N LEU A 64 -15.43 3.36 -15.96
CA LEU A 64 -16.59 3.48 -16.84
C LEU A 64 -17.28 2.14 -17.09
N ALA A 65 -16.52 1.05 -17.17
CA ALA A 65 -17.08 -0.30 -17.33
C ALA A 65 -17.93 -0.74 -16.12
N ASP A 66 -17.58 -0.28 -14.92
CA ASP A 66 -18.36 -0.55 -13.71
C ASP A 66 -19.53 0.43 -13.58
N ALA A 67 -19.34 1.69 -13.97
CA ALA A 67 -20.40 2.71 -14.05
C ALA A 67 -21.51 2.34 -15.05
N GLU A 68 -21.18 1.61 -16.12
CA GLU A 68 -22.13 1.12 -17.12
C GLU A 68 -23.12 0.08 -16.56
N ARG A 69 -22.80 -0.54 -15.42
CA ARG A 69 -23.65 -1.51 -14.73
C ARG A 69 -24.61 -0.89 -13.72
N ILE A 70 -24.50 0.41 -13.47
CA ILE A 70 -25.33 1.13 -12.52
C ILE A 70 -26.38 1.92 -13.30
N GLU A 71 -27.64 1.53 -13.16
CA GLU A 71 -28.77 2.25 -13.78
C GLU A 71 -29.12 3.48 -12.95
N ILE A 72 -29.40 4.58 -13.65
CA ILE A 72 -29.76 5.86 -13.02
C ILE A 72 -31.07 6.41 -13.58
N GLU A 73 -31.69 7.23 -12.76
CA GLU A 73 -32.88 7.99 -13.14
C GLU A 73 -32.82 9.43 -12.56
N ASN A 74 -33.82 10.25 -12.88
CA ASN A 74 -34.00 11.61 -12.32
C ASN A 74 -32.75 12.51 -12.48
N ILE A 75 -32.16 12.57 -13.68
CA ILE A 75 -31.01 13.46 -13.92
C ILE A 75 -31.43 14.93 -13.72
N ARG A 76 -30.74 15.64 -12.85
CA ARG A 76 -31.00 17.03 -12.47
C ARG A 76 -29.72 17.83 -12.30
N ASP A 77 -29.87 19.15 -12.33
CA ASP A 77 -28.76 20.04 -11.95
C ASP A 77 -28.42 19.88 -10.47
N THR A 78 -27.14 19.82 -10.15
CA THR A 78 -26.69 19.74 -8.76
C THR A 78 -27.18 20.98 -8.02
N LYS A 79 -28.19 20.82 -7.16
CA LYS A 79 -28.64 21.89 -6.28
C LYS A 79 -27.53 22.14 -5.26
N VAL A 80 -26.94 23.31 -5.27
CA VAL A 80 -26.17 23.82 -4.14
C VAL A 80 -27.22 24.18 -3.07
N GLU A 81 -27.57 23.23 -2.23
CA GLU A 81 -28.40 23.54 -1.06
C GLU A 81 -27.65 24.56 -0.21
N LYS A 82 -28.14 25.74 -0.15
CA LYS A 82 -27.73 26.72 0.84
C LYS A 82 -28.37 26.35 2.17
N HIS A 83 -27.74 25.42 2.90
CA HIS A 83 -28.11 25.28 4.30
C HIS A 83 -27.77 26.60 4.99
N THR A 84 -28.81 27.26 5.45
CA THR A 84 -28.70 28.36 6.38
C THR A 84 -28.01 27.80 7.62
N LEU A 85 -26.80 28.30 7.93
CA LEU A 85 -26.16 28.02 9.20
C LEU A 85 -27.22 28.34 10.27
N LEU A 86 -27.71 27.31 10.96
CA LEU A 86 -28.52 27.55 12.14
C LEU A 86 -27.72 28.46 13.06
N PRO A 87 -28.36 29.46 13.71
CA PRO A 87 -27.65 30.36 14.59
C PRO A 87 -26.87 29.52 15.60
N ARG A 88 -25.57 29.81 15.67
CA ARG A 88 -24.62 29.17 16.54
C ARG A 88 -25.16 29.24 17.98
N ASN A 89 -25.89 28.24 18.38
CA ASN A 89 -26.25 28.07 19.77
C ASN A 89 -24.93 27.88 20.49
N ASP A 90 -24.63 28.73 21.47
CA ASP A 90 -23.43 28.72 22.31
C ASP A 90 -23.32 27.48 23.23
N LYS A 91 -23.82 26.33 22.78
CA LYS A 91 -23.54 25.01 23.35
C LYS A 91 -22.12 24.60 23.04
N LYS A 92 -21.17 25.52 23.27
CA LYS A 92 -19.76 25.23 23.30
C LYS A 92 -19.50 24.25 24.43
N ASN A 93 -19.00 23.09 24.06
CA ASN A 93 -18.42 22.09 24.97
C ASN A 93 -19.38 21.64 26.07
N ILE A 94 -20.40 20.87 25.74
CA ILE A 94 -20.92 19.94 26.72
C ILE A 94 -19.77 18.95 26.94
N PRO A 95 -19.18 18.90 28.15
CA PRO A 95 -18.11 17.93 28.43
C PRO A 95 -18.65 16.56 28.12
N HIS A 96 -17.81 15.71 27.54
CA HIS A 96 -18.13 14.30 27.42
C HIS A 96 -18.46 13.76 28.80
N PRO A 97 -19.53 12.99 28.95
CA PRO A 97 -19.99 12.63 30.28
C PRO A 97 -18.96 11.87 31.10
N GLY A 98 -17.99 11.15 30.56
CA GLY A 98 -17.02 10.39 31.30
C GLY A 98 -17.43 8.94 31.54
N LEU A 99 -16.64 8.21 32.33
CA LEU A 99 -16.87 6.82 32.62
C LEU A 99 -18.02 6.61 33.60
N GLY A 100 -18.87 5.61 33.34
CA GLY A 100 -19.88 5.13 34.28
C GLY A 100 -21.08 6.06 34.46
N GLU A 101 -21.28 6.95 33.55
CA GLU A 101 -22.43 7.82 33.59
C GLU A 101 -23.67 7.12 33.16
N GLY A 102 -24.72 7.26 33.97
CA GLY A 102 -26.06 6.71 33.76
C GLY A 102 -26.63 6.83 32.36
N GLY A 103 -25.81 6.65 31.36
CA GLY A 103 -26.19 6.44 29.95
C GLY A 103 -27.12 5.24 29.84
N LYS A 104 -28.10 5.30 28.97
CA LYS A 104 -29.06 4.20 28.78
C LYS A 104 -28.43 2.89 28.33
N TYR A 105 -27.17 2.89 27.93
CA TYR A 105 -26.40 1.73 27.48
C TYR A 105 -25.40 1.19 28.51
N HIS A 106 -25.07 1.95 29.56
CA HIS A 106 -24.27 1.51 30.70
C HIS A 106 -25.17 1.18 31.89
N THR A 107 -25.43 -0.06 32.11
CA THR A 107 -26.18 -0.48 33.32
C THR A 107 -25.36 -1.51 34.08
N LYS A 108 -25.21 -1.32 35.40
CA LYS A 108 -24.54 -2.29 36.27
C LYS A 108 -25.09 -3.72 36.17
N LYS A 109 -26.32 -3.88 35.67
CA LYS A 109 -26.95 -5.20 35.48
C LYS A 109 -26.40 -5.96 34.26
N THR A 110 -25.77 -5.28 33.30
CA THR A 110 -25.19 -5.89 32.09
C THR A 110 -23.69 -6.08 32.23
N GLU A 111 -23.07 -5.57 33.30
CA GLU A 111 -21.65 -5.75 33.58
C GLU A 111 -21.32 -7.22 33.88
N ASN A 112 -20.33 -7.74 33.21
CA ASN A 112 -19.76 -9.08 33.46
C ASN A 112 -18.24 -8.96 33.55
N PRO A 113 -17.72 -8.45 34.69
CA PRO A 113 -16.32 -8.11 34.86
C PRO A 113 -15.42 -9.32 34.70
N LEU A 114 -14.34 -9.14 33.92
CA LEU A 114 -13.28 -10.13 33.79
C LEU A 114 -12.50 -10.26 35.11
N PRO A 115 -11.93 -11.44 35.40
CA PRO A 115 -11.07 -11.63 36.57
C PRO A 115 -9.91 -10.65 36.59
N ASP A 116 -9.53 -10.17 37.77
CA ASP A 116 -8.38 -9.27 37.92
C ASP A 116 -7.10 -9.96 37.43
N GLY A 117 -6.25 -9.20 36.70
CA GLY A 117 -5.04 -9.70 36.07
C GLY A 117 -5.25 -10.36 34.71
N THR A 118 -6.46 -10.33 34.13
CA THR A 118 -6.69 -10.78 32.77
C THR A 118 -6.03 -9.81 31.81
N VAL A 119 -5.20 -10.32 30.88
CA VAL A 119 -4.62 -9.51 29.79
C VAL A 119 -5.74 -9.06 28.87
N LEU A 120 -5.88 -7.74 28.71
CA LEU A 120 -6.85 -7.16 27.82
C LEU A 120 -6.26 -7.09 26.42
N THR A 121 -7.00 -7.59 25.43
CA THR A 121 -6.60 -7.58 24.01
C THR A 121 -7.58 -6.73 23.20
N PHE A 122 -7.04 -5.78 22.45
CA PHE A 122 -7.82 -4.90 21.61
C PHE A 122 -7.50 -5.09 20.13
N ALA A 123 -8.53 -4.99 19.29
CA ALA A 123 -8.41 -4.81 17.87
C ALA A 123 -8.64 -3.34 17.52
N LEU A 124 -7.68 -2.71 16.83
CA LEU A 124 -7.86 -1.38 16.26
C LEU A 124 -8.40 -1.50 14.84
N ALA A 125 -9.66 -1.18 14.63
CA ALA A 125 -10.36 -1.30 13.35
C ALA A 125 -10.83 0.08 12.85
N GLY A 126 -10.86 0.25 11.53
CA GLY A 126 -11.35 1.48 10.91
C GLY A 126 -11.05 1.53 9.41
N ASN A 127 -11.64 2.49 8.75
CA ASN A 127 -11.49 2.67 7.31
C ASN A 127 -10.06 3.05 6.92
N GLN A 128 -9.74 2.94 5.64
CA GLN A 128 -8.49 3.49 5.12
C GLN A 128 -8.49 5.02 5.32
N ASN A 129 -7.34 5.61 5.62
CA ASN A 129 -7.14 7.05 5.84
C ASN A 129 -7.88 7.68 7.05
N CYS A 130 -8.53 6.93 7.93
CA CYS A 130 -9.16 7.47 9.14
C CYS A 130 -8.16 7.86 10.26
N GLY A 131 -6.86 7.64 10.07
CA GLY A 131 -5.81 7.97 11.05
C GLY A 131 -5.43 6.81 11.99
N LYS A 132 -5.76 5.58 11.63
CA LYS A 132 -5.53 4.37 12.43
C LYS A 132 -4.08 4.18 12.87
N THR A 133 -3.13 4.21 11.93
CA THR A 133 -1.70 4.07 12.23
C THR A 133 -1.19 5.21 13.12
N THR A 134 -1.71 6.42 12.95
CA THR A 134 -1.37 7.56 13.82
C THR A 134 -1.84 7.29 15.25
N LEU A 135 -3.08 6.83 15.43
CA LEU A 135 -3.62 6.46 16.74
C LEU A 135 -2.83 5.31 17.36
N PHE A 136 -2.54 4.25 16.60
CA PHE A 136 -1.75 3.12 17.08
C PHE A 136 -0.37 3.57 17.61
N ASN A 137 0.32 4.44 16.88
CA ASN A 137 1.61 4.98 17.30
C ASN A 137 1.51 5.86 18.55
N GLN A 138 0.41 6.58 18.74
CA GLN A 138 0.19 7.36 19.96
C GLN A 138 -0.08 6.43 21.16
N LEU A 139 -0.86 5.37 20.96
CA LEU A 139 -1.19 4.40 22.02
C LEU A 139 0.03 3.55 22.44
N THR A 140 0.83 3.07 21.50
CA THR A 140 1.91 2.09 21.78
C THR A 140 3.30 2.72 21.90
N GLY A 141 3.55 3.85 21.25
CA GLY A 141 4.89 4.47 21.23
C GLY A 141 5.92 3.59 20.51
N SER A 142 7.03 3.28 21.20
CA SER A 142 8.13 2.45 20.65
C SER A 142 7.94 0.95 20.88
N ASN A 143 6.91 0.53 21.64
CA ASN A 143 6.68 -0.86 22.03
C ASN A 143 5.81 -1.57 20.99
N GLN A 144 6.37 -1.78 19.80
CA GLN A 144 5.66 -2.39 18.67
C GLN A 144 6.40 -3.64 18.18
N HIS A 145 5.64 -4.69 17.86
CA HIS A 145 6.10 -5.87 17.15
C HIS A 145 5.49 -5.89 15.75
N VAL A 146 6.32 -5.98 14.73
CA VAL A 146 5.88 -6.05 13.33
C VAL A 146 6.09 -7.46 12.80
N GLY A 147 5.04 -8.07 12.30
CA GLY A 147 5.03 -9.38 11.67
C GLY A 147 4.06 -9.41 10.50
N ASN A 148 3.69 -10.60 10.06
CA ASN A 148 2.60 -10.77 9.09
C ASN A 148 1.47 -11.58 9.74
N PHE A 149 0.24 -11.34 9.29
CA PHE A 149 -0.87 -12.22 9.65
C PHE A 149 -0.62 -13.64 9.12
N PRO A 150 -1.01 -14.70 9.86
CA PRO A 150 -0.77 -16.08 9.46
C PRO A 150 -1.32 -16.39 8.05
N GLY A 151 -0.49 -16.98 7.19
CA GLY A 151 -0.88 -17.43 5.85
C GLY A 151 -1.05 -16.36 4.78
N VAL A 152 -0.82 -15.09 5.11
CA VAL A 152 -0.94 -13.95 4.18
C VAL A 152 0.25 -12.99 4.31
N THR A 153 0.40 -12.11 3.35
CA THR A 153 1.48 -11.11 3.30
C THR A 153 1.04 -9.72 3.79
N VAL A 154 -0.01 -9.69 4.58
CA VAL A 154 -0.52 -8.48 5.21
C VAL A 154 0.24 -8.25 6.51
N ASP A 155 0.78 -7.05 6.71
CA ASP A 155 1.56 -6.70 7.90
C ASP A 155 0.64 -6.69 9.15
N ARG A 156 1.12 -7.34 10.22
CA ARG A 156 0.53 -7.32 11.56
C ARG A 156 1.40 -6.48 12.48
N LYS A 157 0.80 -5.54 13.17
CA LYS A 157 1.47 -4.73 14.19
C LYS A 157 0.76 -4.93 15.52
N ASP A 158 1.50 -5.43 16.48
CA ASP A 158 1.03 -5.60 17.87
C ASP A 158 1.84 -4.68 18.77
N GLY A 159 1.22 -4.17 19.83
CA GLY A 159 1.90 -3.35 20.84
C GLY A 159 1.17 -3.33 22.16
N ALA A 160 1.89 -3.02 23.24
CA ALA A 160 1.28 -2.73 24.53
C ALA A 160 0.89 -1.26 24.58
N ILE A 161 -0.26 -0.96 25.18
CA ILE A 161 -0.70 0.43 25.43
C ILE A 161 0.25 1.04 26.47
N LYS A 162 0.65 2.30 26.25
CA LYS A 162 1.48 3.05 27.22
C LYS A 162 0.80 3.08 28.59
N GLU A 163 1.60 2.96 29.63
CA GLU A 163 1.14 2.95 31.02
C GLU A 163 0.27 1.74 31.41
N HIS A 164 -0.12 0.89 30.43
CA HIS A 164 -0.91 -0.33 30.62
C HIS A 164 -0.22 -1.52 29.95
N SER A 165 0.85 -2.03 30.56
CA SER A 165 1.65 -3.13 29.99
C SER A 165 0.93 -4.46 29.87
N ASP A 166 -0.16 -4.64 30.60
CA ASP A 166 -1.08 -5.79 30.56
C ASP A 166 -2.16 -5.68 29.47
N THR A 167 -2.11 -4.62 28.66
CA THR A 167 -3.09 -4.35 27.61
C THR A 167 -2.42 -4.35 26.25
N LEU A 168 -2.80 -5.29 25.39
CA LEU A 168 -2.28 -5.46 24.07
C LEU A 168 -3.24 -4.91 23.00
N ILE A 169 -2.73 -4.25 22.00
CA ILE A 169 -3.49 -3.75 20.86
C ILE A 169 -2.88 -4.25 19.55
N THR A 170 -3.73 -4.75 18.66
CA THR A 170 -3.35 -5.16 17.30
C THR A 170 -3.91 -4.15 16.30
N ASP A 171 -3.03 -3.56 15.45
CA ASP A 171 -3.43 -2.72 14.33
C ASP A 171 -3.92 -3.61 13.17
N LEU A 172 -5.21 -3.54 12.87
CA LEU A 172 -5.81 -4.27 11.76
C LEU A 172 -5.68 -3.47 10.45
N PRO A 173 -5.65 -4.13 9.30
CA PRO A 173 -5.72 -3.44 8.01
C PRO A 173 -6.90 -2.48 7.91
N GLY A 174 -6.75 -1.40 7.15
CA GLY A 174 -7.85 -0.48 6.87
C GLY A 174 -8.85 -1.10 5.91
N ILE A 175 -10.10 -1.26 6.34
CA ILE A 175 -11.16 -1.90 5.58
C ILE A 175 -12.39 -1.00 5.48
N TYR A 176 -13.23 -1.24 4.49
CA TYR A 176 -14.48 -0.50 4.33
C TYR A 176 -15.69 -1.29 4.80
N SER A 177 -15.61 -2.61 4.78
CA SER A 177 -16.66 -3.50 5.24
C SER A 177 -16.08 -4.83 5.73
N MET A 178 -16.91 -5.65 6.35
CA MET A 178 -16.57 -7.02 6.75
C MET A 178 -16.88 -8.04 5.64
N SER A 179 -17.16 -7.59 4.43
CA SER A 179 -17.40 -8.44 3.25
C SER A 179 -16.07 -8.88 2.62
N PRO A 180 -15.96 -10.13 2.09
CA PRO A 180 -14.70 -10.69 1.63
C PRO A 180 -14.33 -10.21 0.21
N TYR A 181 -14.03 -8.93 0.05
CA TYR A 181 -13.66 -8.33 -1.22
C TYR A 181 -12.15 -8.31 -1.44
N SER A 182 -11.38 -7.92 -0.43
CA SER A 182 -9.92 -7.87 -0.46
C SER A 182 -9.30 -8.82 0.57
N SER A 183 -8.00 -9.11 0.42
CA SER A 183 -7.25 -9.88 1.42
C SER A 183 -7.24 -9.21 2.80
N GLU A 184 -7.27 -7.88 2.84
CA GLU A 184 -7.28 -7.08 4.06
C GLU A 184 -8.59 -7.27 4.84
N GLU A 185 -9.73 -7.28 4.16
CA GLU A 185 -11.05 -7.52 4.76
C GLU A 185 -11.18 -8.95 5.26
N ILE A 186 -10.69 -9.93 4.48
CA ILE A 186 -10.68 -11.33 4.92
C ILE A 186 -9.83 -11.49 6.18
N VAL A 187 -8.63 -10.94 6.21
CA VAL A 187 -7.71 -11.01 7.35
C VAL A 187 -8.31 -10.37 8.59
N THR A 188 -8.88 -9.17 8.46
CA THR A 188 -9.51 -8.46 9.57
C THR A 188 -10.68 -9.26 10.15
N ARG A 189 -11.53 -9.79 9.29
CA ARG A 189 -12.66 -10.62 9.69
C ARG A 189 -12.22 -11.90 10.39
N GLU A 190 -11.27 -12.63 9.82
CA GLU A 190 -10.74 -13.86 10.39
C GLU A 190 -10.07 -13.59 11.75
N PHE A 191 -9.32 -12.52 11.89
CA PHE A 191 -8.71 -12.13 13.15
C PHE A 191 -9.77 -11.91 14.24
N ILE A 192 -10.79 -11.08 13.96
CA ILE A 192 -11.80 -10.75 14.96
C ILE A 192 -12.63 -11.98 15.35
N LEU A 193 -13.01 -12.83 14.38
CA LEU A 193 -13.81 -14.02 14.63
C LEU A 193 -13.05 -15.14 15.36
N ASN A 194 -11.74 -15.31 15.06
CA ASN A 194 -10.94 -16.40 15.62
C ASN A 194 -10.24 -16.02 16.94
N GLU A 195 -9.59 -14.84 16.97
CA GLU A 195 -8.82 -14.37 18.14
C GLU A 195 -9.73 -13.79 19.25
N ARG A 196 -10.92 -13.31 18.88
CA ARG A 196 -11.93 -12.75 19.79
C ARG A 196 -11.33 -11.75 20.78
N PRO A 197 -10.87 -10.59 20.32
CA PRO A 197 -10.32 -9.57 21.18
C PRO A 197 -11.33 -9.20 22.29
N LYS A 198 -10.83 -8.81 23.47
CA LYS A 198 -11.68 -8.41 24.60
C LYS A 198 -12.36 -7.06 24.37
N GLY A 199 -11.85 -6.27 23.42
CA GLY A 199 -12.47 -5.03 23.00
C GLY A 199 -12.05 -4.63 21.58
N ILE A 200 -12.86 -3.77 20.97
CA ILE A 200 -12.56 -3.14 19.67
C ILE A 200 -12.48 -1.63 19.88
N ILE A 201 -11.40 -1.02 19.41
CA ILE A 201 -11.32 0.43 19.24
C ILE A 201 -11.58 0.70 17.77
N ASN A 202 -12.78 1.21 17.48
CA ASN A 202 -13.17 1.56 16.11
C ASN A 202 -12.87 3.03 15.86
N ILE A 203 -11.95 3.34 14.95
CA ILE A 203 -11.59 4.70 14.59
C ILE A 203 -12.35 5.14 13.34
N VAL A 204 -13.02 6.29 13.47
CA VAL A 204 -13.88 6.90 12.45
C VAL A 204 -13.36 8.29 12.10
N ASP A 205 -13.28 8.60 10.82
CA ASP A 205 -13.00 9.95 10.33
C ASP A 205 -14.26 10.82 10.44
N ALA A 206 -14.24 11.76 11.38
CA ALA A 206 -15.35 12.68 11.62
C ALA A 206 -15.67 13.60 10.43
N THR A 207 -14.73 13.79 9.52
CA THR A 207 -14.95 14.59 8.31
C THR A 207 -15.76 13.86 7.25
N ASN A 208 -15.76 12.50 7.29
CA ASN A 208 -16.46 11.58 6.38
C ASN A 208 -17.27 10.53 7.16
N ILE A 209 -18.04 10.98 8.11
CA ILE A 209 -18.66 10.15 9.14
C ILE A 209 -19.65 9.12 8.55
N GLU A 210 -20.50 9.53 7.59
CA GLU A 210 -21.55 8.70 7.02
C GLU A 210 -21.00 7.38 6.48
N ARG A 211 -19.90 7.47 5.76
CA ARG A 211 -19.25 6.30 5.17
C ARG A 211 -18.59 5.40 6.23
N ASN A 212 -17.92 6.02 7.20
CA ASN A 212 -17.19 5.27 8.22
C ASN A 212 -18.13 4.49 9.14
N LEU A 213 -19.33 5.00 9.39
CA LEU A 213 -20.33 4.35 10.21
C LEU A 213 -20.84 3.02 9.63
N ASN A 214 -20.76 2.78 8.32
CA ASN A 214 -21.12 1.48 7.76
C ASN A 214 -20.27 0.34 8.34
N LEU A 215 -18.96 0.53 8.44
CA LEU A 215 -18.09 -0.43 9.12
C LEU A 215 -18.41 -0.54 10.61
N THR A 216 -18.68 0.59 11.27
CA THR A 216 -19.06 0.63 12.69
C THR A 216 -20.27 -0.26 12.97
N LEU A 217 -21.33 -0.15 12.17
CA LEU A 217 -22.53 -0.98 12.35
C LEU A 217 -22.21 -2.47 12.16
N GLN A 218 -21.38 -2.83 11.18
CA GLN A 218 -20.97 -4.22 10.96
C GLN A 218 -20.12 -4.77 12.12
N LEU A 219 -19.27 -3.93 12.74
CA LEU A 219 -18.49 -4.30 13.93
C LEU A 219 -19.40 -4.48 15.16
N MET A 220 -20.44 -3.67 15.30
CA MET A 220 -21.42 -3.82 16.39
C MET A 220 -22.19 -5.13 16.31
N GLU A 221 -22.45 -5.66 15.09
CA GLU A 221 -23.09 -6.97 14.91
C GLU A 221 -22.24 -8.14 15.46
N LEU A 222 -20.93 -7.93 15.71
CA LEU A 222 -20.03 -8.94 16.27
C LEU A 222 -20.20 -9.14 17.78
N ASP A 223 -21.00 -8.31 18.45
CA ASP A 223 -21.31 -8.41 19.89
C ASP A 223 -20.06 -8.43 20.80
N ILE A 224 -19.00 -7.73 20.38
CA ILE A 224 -17.76 -7.52 21.13
C ILE A 224 -17.78 -6.12 21.76
N PRO A 225 -17.30 -5.96 23.02
CA PRO A 225 -17.15 -4.64 23.63
C PRO A 225 -16.40 -3.68 22.70
N MET A 226 -16.92 -2.48 22.49
CA MET A 226 -16.27 -1.54 21.59
C MET A 226 -16.43 -0.09 22.01
N VAL A 227 -15.47 0.73 21.60
CA VAL A 227 -15.48 2.19 21.71
C VAL A 227 -15.26 2.78 20.34
N LEU A 228 -16.01 3.84 20.02
CA LEU A 228 -15.85 4.62 18.81
C LEU A 228 -14.91 5.81 19.06
N ALA A 229 -13.75 5.80 18.42
CA ALA A 229 -12.82 6.92 18.41
C ALA A 229 -13.14 7.85 17.24
N LEU A 230 -13.80 8.96 17.51
CA LEU A 230 -14.18 9.95 16.50
C LEU A 230 -13.00 10.89 16.21
N ASN A 231 -12.20 10.55 15.22
CA ASN A 231 -10.94 11.22 14.92
C ASN A 231 -11.10 12.42 13.98
N MET A 232 -10.09 13.29 13.94
CA MET A 232 -10.07 14.52 13.14
C MET A 232 -11.09 15.58 13.59
N MET A 233 -11.48 15.54 14.84
CA MET A 233 -12.42 16.52 15.40
C MET A 233 -11.88 17.95 15.34
N ASP A 234 -10.57 18.13 15.41
CA ASP A 234 -9.91 19.42 15.22
C ASP A 234 -10.16 20.02 13.82
N GLU A 235 -10.27 19.20 12.79
CA GLU A 235 -10.64 19.67 11.44
C GLU A 235 -12.13 20.05 11.37
N VAL A 236 -13.01 19.26 12.00
CA VAL A 236 -14.45 19.56 12.07
C VAL A 236 -14.66 20.90 12.76
N TRP A 237 -14.07 21.10 13.92
CA TRP A 237 -14.19 22.38 14.68
C TRP A 237 -13.59 23.57 13.94
N LYS A 238 -12.42 23.41 13.32
CA LYS A 238 -11.77 24.45 12.52
C LYS A 238 -12.62 24.91 11.32
N ASN A 239 -13.40 24.01 10.77
CA ASN A 239 -14.33 24.31 9.68
C ASN A 239 -15.69 24.83 10.16
N GLY A 240 -15.90 24.94 11.47
CA GLY A 240 -17.14 25.44 12.07
C GLY A 240 -18.24 24.39 12.14
N GLY A 241 -17.91 23.10 11.93
CA GLY A 241 -18.81 21.97 12.16
C GLY A 241 -18.86 21.58 13.63
N TYR A 242 -19.87 20.82 13.99
CA TYR A 242 -20.08 20.26 15.32
C TYR A 242 -20.70 18.86 15.22
N ILE A 243 -20.34 17.98 16.14
CA ILE A 243 -20.95 16.65 16.27
C ILE A 243 -21.44 16.49 17.70
N HIS A 244 -22.72 16.17 17.85
CA HIS A 244 -23.36 15.93 19.15
C HIS A 244 -22.99 14.54 19.67
N VAL A 245 -21.84 14.44 20.34
CA VAL A 245 -21.25 13.16 20.76
C VAL A 245 -22.21 12.37 21.68
N ASN A 246 -22.79 13.02 22.67
CA ASN A 246 -23.72 12.36 23.61
C ASN A 246 -24.99 11.82 22.95
N GLU A 247 -25.52 12.54 21.98
CA GLU A 247 -26.68 12.06 21.20
C GLU A 247 -26.28 10.89 20.30
N MET A 248 -25.06 10.96 19.72
CA MET A 248 -24.52 9.87 18.92
C MET A 248 -24.32 8.60 19.75
N GLU A 249 -23.80 8.69 20.97
CA GLU A 249 -23.69 7.57 21.90
C GLU A 249 -25.06 6.93 22.19
N GLN A 250 -26.06 7.75 22.48
CA GLN A 250 -27.43 7.27 22.73
C GLN A 250 -28.03 6.54 21.53
N MET A 251 -27.78 7.05 20.31
CA MET A 251 -28.30 6.46 19.08
C MET A 251 -27.60 5.16 18.70
N LEU A 252 -26.28 5.10 18.88
CA LEU A 252 -25.49 3.93 18.56
C LEU A 252 -25.45 2.90 19.70
N GLY A 253 -25.56 3.34 20.95
CA GLY A 253 -25.46 2.45 22.13
C GLY A 253 -24.04 1.96 22.40
N ILE A 254 -23.03 2.77 22.08
CA ILE A 254 -21.61 2.54 22.36
C ILE A 254 -20.97 3.87 22.75
N PRO A 255 -19.91 3.86 23.59
CA PRO A 255 -19.15 5.07 23.91
C PRO A 255 -18.51 5.68 22.66
N VAL A 256 -18.59 7.01 22.53
CA VAL A 256 -18.01 7.78 21.43
C VAL A 256 -17.08 8.83 21.99
N VAL A 257 -15.79 8.73 21.69
CA VAL A 257 -14.77 9.64 22.22
C VAL A 257 -14.23 10.52 21.11
N PRO A 258 -14.39 11.85 21.20
CA PRO A 258 -13.85 12.78 20.22
C PRO A 258 -12.34 12.92 20.41
N ILE A 259 -11.55 12.66 19.35
CA ILE A 259 -10.10 12.69 19.40
C ILE A 259 -9.48 13.48 18.23
N SER A 260 -8.24 13.87 18.42
CA SER A 260 -7.31 14.25 17.34
C SER A 260 -6.01 13.45 17.50
N ALA A 261 -5.91 12.34 16.81
CA ALA A 261 -4.73 11.47 16.88
C ALA A 261 -3.44 12.22 16.46
N ALA A 262 -3.53 13.13 15.49
CA ALA A 262 -2.40 13.93 15.04
C ALA A 262 -1.87 14.91 16.11
N LYS A 263 -2.76 15.44 16.96
CA LYS A 263 -2.41 16.37 18.03
C LYS A 263 -2.28 15.71 19.41
N ASN A 264 -2.57 14.42 19.51
CA ASN A 264 -2.61 13.67 20.76
C ASN A 264 -3.68 14.20 21.76
N GLU A 265 -4.83 14.68 21.24
CA GLU A 265 -5.95 15.19 22.03
C GLU A 265 -7.02 14.08 22.20
N GLY A 266 -7.58 13.90 23.40
CA GLY A 266 -8.62 12.92 23.73
C GLY A 266 -8.15 11.46 23.84
N ILE A 267 -6.83 11.18 23.70
CA ILE A 267 -6.31 9.82 23.69
C ILE A 267 -6.40 9.14 25.07
N ALA A 268 -6.11 9.86 26.14
CA ALA A 268 -6.22 9.31 27.50
C ALA A 268 -7.65 8.89 27.82
N GLU A 269 -8.62 9.76 27.54
CA GLU A 269 -10.05 9.47 27.68
C GLU A 269 -10.49 8.25 26.85
N LEU A 270 -10.01 8.15 25.60
CA LEU A 270 -10.26 6.96 24.77
C LEU A 270 -9.75 5.67 25.41
N VAL A 271 -8.54 5.70 26.01
CA VAL A 271 -7.95 4.54 26.68
C VAL A 271 -8.79 4.17 27.91
N ASP A 272 -9.19 5.15 28.72
CA ASP A 272 -10.01 4.91 29.91
C ASP A 272 -11.35 4.24 29.56
N HIS A 273 -12.04 4.74 28.53
CA HIS A 273 -13.27 4.13 28.02
C HIS A 273 -13.04 2.72 27.46
N ALA A 274 -11.97 2.52 26.67
CA ALA A 274 -11.65 1.21 26.11
C ALA A 274 -11.39 0.18 27.22
N LEU A 275 -10.58 0.53 28.21
CA LEU A 275 -10.29 -0.33 29.35
C LEU A 275 -11.55 -0.67 30.15
N HIS A 276 -12.43 0.32 30.37
CA HIS A 276 -13.69 0.13 31.09
C HIS A 276 -14.59 -0.89 30.38
N VAL A 277 -14.93 -0.64 29.10
CA VAL A 277 -15.84 -1.53 28.37
C VAL A 277 -15.27 -2.95 28.20
N ALA A 278 -13.94 -3.08 28.03
CA ALA A 278 -13.30 -4.38 27.94
C ALA A 278 -13.26 -5.11 29.29
N LYS A 279 -12.95 -4.40 30.39
CA LYS A 279 -12.92 -4.98 31.73
C LYS A 279 -14.29 -5.49 32.17
N TYR A 280 -15.34 -4.71 31.94
CA TYR A 280 -16.70 -5.04 32.34
C TYR A 280 -17.49 -5.80 31.25
N GLN A 281 -16.86 -6.10 30.09
CA GLN A 281 -17.46 -6.80 28.97
C GLN A 281 -18.78 -6.17 28.51
N GLU A 282 -18.79 -4.82 28.44
CA GLU A 282 -19.95 -4.05 28.01
C GLU A 282 -20.13 -4.13 26.50
N LYS A 283 -21.16 -4.84 26.08
CA LYS A 283 -21.48 -5.07 24.68
C LYS A 283 -22.28 -3.90 24.11
N PRO A 284 -22.25 -3.70 22.77
CA PRO A 284 -23.07 -2.68 22.13
C PRO A 284 -24.54 -2.77 22.55
N GLY A 285 -25.10 -1.64 23.02
CA GLY A 285 -26.46 -1.59 23.50
C GLY A 285 -27.52 -1.72 22.40
N ARG A 286 -27.19 -1.25 21.20
CA ARG A 286 -28.04 -1.36 20.04
C ARG A 286 -27.59 -2.54 19.16
N LYS A 287 -28.46 -3.52 19.00
CA LYS A 287 -28.20 -4.73 18.20
C LYS A 287 -29.06 -4.81 16.95
N ASP A 288 -30.16 -4.09 16.91
CA ASP A 288 -31.07 -4.05 15.78
C ASP A 288 -31.02 -2.68 15.08
N PHE A 289 -30.73 -2.72 13.79
CA PHE A 289 -30.61 -1.54 12.94
C PHE A 289 -31.82 -1.35 12.02
N CYS A 290 -32.76 -2.29 12.08
CA CYS A 290 -33.94 -2.28 11.25
C CYS A 290 -34.96 -1.22 11.73
N ASP A 291 -35.61 -0.57 10.79
CA ASP A 291 -36.85 0.17 11.07
C ASP A 291 -38.03 -0.79 10.92
N VAL A 292 -38.77 -0.99 12.02
CA VAL A 292 -39.93 -1.89 12.05
C VAL A 292 -41.09 -1.37 11.15
N ASN A 293 -41.09 -0.07 10.89
CA ASN A 293 -42.14 0.56 10.06
C ASN A 293 -41.78 0.54 8.56
N ASP A 294 -40.51 0.31 8.22
CA ASP A 294 -40.05 0.30 6.84
C ASP A 294 -40.54 -0.96 6.12
N HIS A 295 -41.35 -0.82 5.09
CA HIS A 295 -41.97 -1.92 4.34
C HIS A 295 -42.54 -3.03 5.25
N ASN A 296 -43.31 -2.64 6.25
CA ASN A 296 -43.87 -3.52 7.26
C ASN A 296 -42.82 -4.36 8.03
N GLY A 297 -41.56 -3.89 8.11
CA GLY A 297 -40.47 -4.58 8.78
C GLY A 297 -39.97 -5.81 8.02
N ALA A 298 -39.97 -5.82 6.71
CA ALA A 298 -39.57 -6.97 5.88
C ALA A 298 -38.13 -7.43 6.22
N VAL A 299 -37.16 -6.51 6.28
CA VAL A 299 -35.77 -6.83 6.65
C VAL A 299 -35.67 -7.32 8.10
N HIS A 300 -36.41 -6.68 9.02
CA HIS A 300 -36.44 -7.09 10.42
C HIS A 300 -36.93 -8.53 10.58
N ARG A 301 -38.08 -8.86 9.97
CA ARG A 301 -38.60 -10.25 10.02
C ARG A 301 -37.63 -11.25 9.41
N CYS A 302 -37.06 -10.92 8.25
CA CYS A 302 -36.08 -11.77 7.58
C CYS A 302 -34.89 -12.09 8.51
N LEU A 303 -34.22 -11.07 9.05
CA LEU A 303 -33.08 -11.27 9.91
C LEU A 303 -33.42 -12.03 11.19
N HIS A 304 -34.59 -11.75 11.83
CA HIS A 304 -35.06 -12.50 12.98
C HIS A 304 -35.35 -13.97 12.67
N SER A 305 -36.00 -14.26 11.54
CA SER A 305 -36.25 -15.64 11.10
C SER A 305 -34.97 -16.39 10.83
N ILE A 306 -33.98 -15.74 10.18
CA ILE A 306 -32.67 -16.35 9.96
C ILE A 306 -31.95 -16.58 11.29
N MET A 307 -31.98 -15.63 12.24
CA MET A 307 -31.36 -15.80 13.56
C MET A 307 -31.90 -17.01 14.29
N HIS A 308 -33.22 -17.26 14.27
CA HIS A 308 -33.81 -18.47 14.85
C HIS A 308 -33.38 -19.74 14.12
N LEU A 309 -33.31 -19.71 12.76
CA LEU A 309 -32.92 -20.86 11.98
C LEU A 309 -31.48 -21.31 12.25
N ILE A 310 -30.55 -20.34 12.46
CA ILE A 310 -29.12 -20.63 12.56
C ILE A 310 -28.60 -20.64 14.02
N GLU A 311 -29.44 -20.50 15.02
CA GLU A 311 -29.01 -20.28 16.41
C GLU A 311 -28.02 -21.34 16.91
N ASP A 312 -28.33 -22.61 16.72
CA ASP A 312 -27.48 -23.71 17.16
C ASP A 312 -26.18 -23.80 16.33
N HIS A 313 -26.29 -23.64 15.02
CA HIS A 313 -25.14 -23.62 14.10
C HIS A 313 -24.17 -22.46 14.40
N ALA A 314 -24.70 -21.28 14.66
CA ALA A 314 -23.90 -20.10 15.02
C ALA A 314 -23.18 -20.28 16.36
N LYS A 315 -23.88 -20.82 17.38
CA LYS A 315 -23.27 -21.17 18.67
C LYS A 315 -22.17 -22.21 18.52
N ALA A 316 -22.41 -23.28 17.74
CA ALA A 316 -21.43 -24.32 17.49
C ALA A 316 -20.19 -23.83 16.73
N ALA A 317 -20.39 -22.98 15.71
CA ALA A 317 -19.31 -22.32 14.97
C ALA A 317 -18.65 -21.17 15.74
N GLY A 318 -19.27 -20.75 16.84
CA GLY A 318 -18.79 -19.61 17.64
C GLY A 318 -18.85 -18.27 16.92
N ILE A 319 -19.82 -18.09 16.03
CA ILE A 319 -20.04 -16.83 15.29
C ILE A 319 -21.22 -16.09 15.94
N PRO A 320 -21.12 -14.76 16.16
CA PRO A 320 -22.24 -13.98 16.66
C PRO A 320 -23.46 -14.11 15.75
N ILE A 321 -24.61 -14.45 16.33
CA ILE A 321 -25.83 -14.84 15.59
C ILE A 321 -26.29 -13.71 14.64
N ARG A 322 -26.29 -12.46 15.14
CA ARG A 322 -26.69 -11.31 14.32
C ARG A 322 -25.80 -11.08 13.11
N PHE A 323 -24.50 -11.15 13.31
CA PHE A 323 -23.51 -11.03 12.24
C PHE A 323 -23.67 -12.16 11.22
N ALA A 324 -23.85 -13.39 11.68
CA ALA A 324 -24.10 -14.53 10.79
C ALA A 324 -25.38 -14.35 9.97
N ALA A 325 -26.49 -13.90 10.60
CA ALA A 325 -27.76 -13.68 9.94
C ALA A 325 -27.66 -12.58 8.86
N SER A 326 -27.03 -11.44 9.18
CA SER A 326 -26.81 -10.35 8.22
C SER A 326 -25.96 -10.80 7.03
N LYS A 327 -24.86 -11.54 7.30
CA LYS A 327 -23.98 -12.02 6.23
C LYS A 327 -24.62 -13.13 5.37
N LEU A 328 -25.45 -14.00 5.95
CA LEU A 328 -26.23 -14.96 5.17
C LEU A 328 -27.29 -14.27 4.31
N ALA A 329 -27.95 -13.25 4.86
CA ALA A 329 -28.91 -12.45 4.11
C ALA A 329 -28.24 -11.70 2.93
N GLU A 330 -26.98 -11.25 3.09
CA GLU A 330 -26.17 -10.67 2.00
C GLU A 330 -25.70 -11.73 0.97
N GLY A 331 -25.75 -13.03 1.29
CA GLY A 331 -25.28 -14.12 0.43
C GLY A 331 -23.80 -14.47 0.61
N ASP A 332 -23.24 -14.25 1.79
CA ASP A 332 -21.83 -14.57 2.10
C ASP A 332 -21.59 -16.10 2.15
N SER A 333 -20.95 -16.60 1.13
CA SER A 333 -20.66 -18.04 0.99
C SER A 333 -19.67 -18.58 2.03
N LEU A 334 -18.78 -17.74 2.57
CA LEU A 334 -17.81 -18.16 3.59
C LEU A 334 -18.49 -18.40 4.94
N ILE A 335 -19.46 -17.56 5.29
CA ILE A 335 -20.26 -17.78 6.50
C ILE A 335 -21.17 -18.99 6.33
N LEU A 336 -21.80 -19.16 5.16
CA LEU A 336 -22.62 -20.33 4.87
C LEU A 336 -21.84 -21.64 5.05
N GLN A 337 -20.62 -21.70 4.51
CA GLN A 337 -19.73 -22.86 4.67
C GLN A 337 -19.35 -23.13 6.13
N ARG A 338 -19.13 -22.09 6.93
CA ARG A 338 -18.78 -22.23 8.36
C ARG A 338 -19.93 -22.75 9.20
N LEU A 339 -21.15 -22.35 8.91
CA LEU A 339 -22.34 -22.75 9.65
C LEU A 339 -22.76 -24.19 9.35
N LYS A 340 -22.39 -24.76 8.20
CA LYS A 340 -22.68 -26.13 7.79
C LYS A 340 -24.17 -26.48 7.86
N LEU A 341 -25.02 -25.58 7.35
CA LEU A 341 -26.46 -25.82 7.28
C LEU A 341 -26.78 -27.03 6.39
N ASP A 342 -27.78 -27.80 6.78
CA ASP A 342 -28.30 -28.87 5.95
C ASP A 342 -29.08 -28.36 4.72
N GLN A 343 -29.47 -29.24 3.81
CA GLN A 343 -30.14 -28.83 2.59
C GLN A 343 -31.52 -28.19 2.85
N ASN A 344 -32.27 -28.69 3.83
CA ASN A 344 -33.59 -28.16 4.16
C ASN A 344 -33.48 -26.78 4.81
N GLU A 345 -32.47 -26.59 5.66
CA GLU A 345 -32.16 -25.30 6.27
C GLU A 345 -31.74 -24.27 5.21
N GLN A 346 -30.93 -24.67 4.22
CA GLN A 346 -30.54 -23.79 3.11
C GLN A 346 -31.76 -23.43 2.23
N GLU A 347 -32.65 -24.35 1.95
CA GLU A 347 -33.88 -24.08 1.21
C GLU A 347 -34.82 -23.14 1.99
N THR A 348 -34.93 -23.34 3.32
CA THR A 348 -35.68 -22.46 4.20
C THR A 348 -35.07 -21.08 4.27
N LEU A 349 -33.76 -20.97 4.39
CA LEU A 349 -33.01 -19.72 4.36
C LEU A 349 -33.30 -18.93 3.06
N GLU A 350 -33.22 -19.61 1.93
CA GLU A 350 -33.46 -19.01 0.62
C GLU A 350 -34.92 -18.54 0.48
N HIS A 351 -35.88 -19.30 1.01
CA HIS A 351 -37.27 -18.90 1.01
C HIS A 351 -37.54 -17.63 1.86
N ILE A 352 -36.94 -17.55 3.05
CA ILE A 352 -37.01 -16.36 3.91
C ILE A 352 -36.47 -15.14 3.20
N ILE A 353 -35.34 -15.29 2.49
CA ILE A 353 -34.68 -14.19 1.77
C ILE A 353 -35.54 -13.78 0.57
N GLN A 354 -36.07 -14.72 -0.23
CA GLN A 354 -36.95 -14.42 -1.37
C GLN A 354 -38.23 -13.68 -0.95
N GLN A 355 -38.79 -14.03 0.21
CA GLN A 355 -39.91 -13.32 0.76
C GLN A 355 -39.53 -11.85 1.03
N MET A 356 -38.42 -11.59 1.68
CA MET A 356 -37.93 -10.23 1.93
C MET A 356 -37.70 -9.46 0.62
N GLU A 357 -37.06 -10.07 -0.38
CA GLU A 357 -36.82 -9.46 -1.69
C GLU A 357 -38.15 -9.08 -2.39
N SER A 358 -39.15 -9.95 -2.30
CA SER A 358 -40.45 -9.67 -2.90
C SER A 358 -41.23 -8.56 -2.20
N GLU A 359 -41.14 -8.48 -0.87
CA GLU A 359 -41.82 -7.45 -0.08
C GLU A 359 -41.10 -6.09 -0.17
N ARG A 360 -39.77 -6.11 -0.27
CA ARG A 360 -38.92 -4.90 -0.33
C ARG A 360 -38.85 -4.31 -1.74
N GLY A 361 -38.93 -5.17 -2.76
CA GLY A 361 -38.70 -4.77 -4.16
C GLY A 361 -37.24 -4.54 -4.50
N LEU A 362 -36.33 -4.90 -3.59
CA LEU A 362 -34.87 -4.84 -3.73
C LEU A 362 -34.29 -6.23 -3.54
N ASP A 363 -33.17 -6.50 -4.19
CA ASP A 363 -32.43 -7.74 -3.91
C ASP A 363 -31.84 -7.74 -2.51
N ARG A 364 -31.42 -8.94 -2.06
CA ARG A 364 -30.94 -9.21 -0.70
C ARG A 364 -29.80 -8.29 -0.25
N ALA A 365 -28.79 -8.09 -1.09
CA ALA A 365 -27.60 -7.31 -0.75
C ALA A 365 -27.95 -5.81 -0.68
N ALA A 366 -28.74 -5.31 -1.62
CA ALA A 366 -29.22 -3.93 -1.62
C ALA A 366 -30.15 -3.64 -0.42
N SER A 367 -31.01 -4.59 -0.05
CA SER A 367 -31.92 -4.45 1.11
C SER A 367 -31.15 -4.29 2.45
N ILE A 368 -30.12 -5.08 2.65
CA ILE A 368 -29.28 -4.98 3.86
C ILE A 368 -28.42 -3.71 3.87
N ALA A 369 -27.87 -3.32 2.72
CA ALA A 369 -27.11 -2.08 2.59
C ALA A 369 -27.99 -0.86 2.86
N ASP A 370 -29.18 -0.82 2.26
CA ASP A 370 -30.14 0.26 2.42
C ASP A 370 -30.62 0.39 3.89
N MET A 371 -30.88 -0.72 4.58
CA MET A 371 -31.18 -0.72 6.02
C MET A 371 -30.08 -0.02 6.83
N ARG A 372 -28.80 -0.31 6.56
CA ARG A 372 -27.67 0.32 7.27
C ARG A 372 -27.56 1.80 6.94
N TYR A 373 -27.62 2.16 5.66
CA TYR A 373 -27.49 3.56 5.24
C TYR A 373 -28.68 4.41 5.68
N SER A 374 -29.88 3.87 5.74
CA SER A 374 -31.06 4.55 6.31
C SER A 374 -30.86 4.93 7.78
N LEU A 375 -30.28 4.01 8.58
CA LEU A 375 -29.91 4.32 9.96
C LEU A 375 -28.78 5.36 10.03
N ILE A 376 -27.73 5.21 9.22
CA ILE A 376 -26.61 6.16 9.16
C ILE A 376 -27.12 7.56 8.83
N ASP A 377 -27.97 7.69 7.83
CA ASP A 377 -28.58 8.94 7.44
C ASP A 377 -29.38 9.58 8.59
N LYS A 378 -30.15 8.77 9.32
CA LYS A 378 -30.89 9.22 10.49
C LYS A 378 -29.96 9.74 11.58
N VAL A 379 -28.92 8.98 11.92
CA VAL A 379 -27.90 9.38 12.90
C VAL A 379 -27.22 10.68 12.46
N CYS A 380 -26.76 10.75 11.22
CA CYS A 380 -26.03 11.91 10.75
C CYS A 380 -26.88 13.17 10.65
N LYS A 381 -28.15 13.06 10.29
CA LYS A 381 -29.10 14.20 10.27
C LYS A 381 -29.38 14.77 11.66
N GLU A 382 -29.42 13.93 12.70
CA GLU A 382 -29.69 14.35 14.07
C GLU A 382 -28.44 14.87 14.78
N VAL A 383 -27.26 14.31 14.50
CA VAL A 383 -26.05 14.48 15.31
C VAL A 383 -24.99 15.36 14.67
N VAL A 384 -24.99 15.50 13.33
CA VAL A 384 -23.89 16.13 12.61
C VAL A 384 -24.29 17.48 12.03
N GLU A 385 -23.66 18.54 12.53
CA GLU A 385 -23.77 19.87 11.97
C GLU A 385 -22.50 20.16 11.14
N LYS A 386 -22.61 20.07 9.80
CA LYS A 386 -21.47 20.37 8.91
C LYS A 386 -21.74 21.63 8.09
N PRO A 387 -20.74 22.53 7.92
CA PRO A 387 -20.79 23.48 6.83
C PRO A 387 -20.67 22.74 5.50
N HIS A 388 -21.33 23.20 4.46
CA HIS A 388 -21.45 22.53 3.15
C HIS A 388 -20.17 22.08 2.48
N GLU A 389 -19.08 22.79 2.69
CA GLU A 389 -17.78 22.43 2.11
C GLU A 389 -16.66 22.86 3.04
N SER A 390 -15.79 21.93 3.42
CA SER A 390 -14.61 22.22 4.20
C SER A 390 -13.62 23.08 3.40
N LYS A 391 -12.84 23.89 4.10
CA LYS A 391 -11.76 24.71 3.47
C LYS A 391 -10.72 23.81 2.82
N GLU A 392 -10.45 22.66 3.44
CA GLU A 392 -9.55 21.62 2.95
C GLU A 392 -10.02 21.03 1.63
N HIS A 393 -11.31 20.74 1.52
CA HIS A 393 -11.92 20.24 0.28
C HIS A 393 -11.82 21.25 -0.87
N LYS A 394 -12.17 22.53 -0.61
CA LYS A 394 -12.00 23.61 -1.60
C LYS A 394 -10.56 23.79 -2.07
N ARG A 395 -9.60 23.67 -1.14
CA ARG A 395 -8.18 23.71 -1.47
C ARG A 395 -7.77 22.51 -2.32
N SER A 396 -8.21 21.32 -1.95
CA SER A 396 -7.95 20.09 -2.70
C SER A 396 -8.49 20.16 -4.11
N GLN A 397 -9.71 20.63 -4.31
CA GLN A 397 -10.30 20.83 -5.64
C GLN A 397 -9.49 21.83 -6.51
N LYS A 398 -8.98 22.94 -5.91
CA LYS A 398 -8.13 23.88 -6.63
C LYS A 398 -6.82 23.26 -7.08
N ILE A 399 -6.19 22.46 -6.23
CA ILE A 399 -4.95 21.75 -6.55
C ILE A 399 -5.22 20.69 -7.60
N ASP A 400 -6.31 19.95 -7.49
CA ASP A 400 -6.70 18.89 -8.42
C ASP A 400 -7.00 19.42 -9.84
N LYS A 401 -7.45 20.68 -10.00
CA LYS A 401 -7.57 21.30 -11.33
C LYS A 401 -6.26 21.29 -12.12
N ILE A 402 -5.11 21.34 -11.43
CA ILE A 402 -3.78 21.29 -12.05
C ILE A 402 -3.28 19.85 -12.08
N LEU A 403 -3.28 19.15 -10.94
CA LEU A 403 -2.63 17.85 -10.80
C LEU A 403 -3.39 16.69 -11.47
N THR A 404 -4.70 16.84 -11.67
CA THR A 404 -5.54 15.86 -12.38
C THR A 404 -6.21 16.44 -13.63
N GLY A 405 -5.78 17.61 -14.08
CA GLY A 405 -6.31 18.25 -15.29
C GLY A 405 -5.95 17.47 -16.57
N LYS A 406 -6.84 17.54 -17.58
CA LYS A 406 -6.72 16.77 -18.84
C LYS A 406 -5.35 16.87 -19.53
N TYR A 407 -4.75 18.03 -19.54
CA TYR A 407 -3.46 18.31 -20.20
C TYR A 407 -2.31 18.54 -19.22
N THR A 408 -2.60 18.84 -17.98
CA THR A 408 -1.61 19.23 -16.97
C THR A 408 -1.19 18.07 -16.07
N ALA A 409 -1.97 17.02 -15.95
CA ALA A 409 -1.70 15.91 -15.05
C ALA A 409 -0.36 15.21 -15.31
N ILE A 410 -0.10 14.78 -16.55
CA ILE A 410 1.15 14.09 -16.91
C ILE A 410 2.36 15.02 -16.80
N PRO A 411 2.35 16.26 -17.36
CA PRO A 411 3.43 17.21 -17.18
C PRO A 411 3.72 17.52 -15.70
N SER A 412 2.69 17.77 -14.88
CA SER A 412 2.86 18.03 -13.46
C SER A 412 3.48 16.83 -12.73
N PHE A 413 3.05 15.63 -13.08
CA PHE A 413 3.61 14.40 -12.55
C PHE A 413 5.11 14.26 -12.87
N ILE A 414 5.50 14.49 -14.15
CA ILE A 414 6.90 14.43 -14.56
C ILE A 414 7.74 15.48 -13.83
N VAL A 415 7.22 16.70 -13.68
CA VAL A 415 7.93 17.79 -12.96
C VAL A 415 8.10 17.45 -11.49
N ILE A 416 7.05 17.00 -10.79
CA ILE A 416 7.12 16.67 -9.36
C ILE A 416 8.09 15.51 -9.13
N MET A 417 7.98 14.43 -9.92
CA MET A 417 8.90 13.31 -9.79
C MET A 417 10.33 13.68 -10.18
N GLY A 418 10.49 14.52 -11.23
CA GLY A 418 11.79 15.07 -11.60
C GLY A 418 12.46 15.87 -10.47
N ILE A 419 11.69 16.74 -9.79
CA ILE A 419 12.17 17.49 -8.63
C ILE A 419 12.55 16.54 -7.48
N VAL A 420 11.71 15.55 -7.18
CA VAL A 420 12.00 14.57 -6.11
C VAL A 420 13.28 13.81 -6.40
N PHE A 421 13.44 13.31 -7.62
CA PHE A 421 14.66 12.58 -7.99
C PHE A 421 15.89 13.50 -8.03
N TRP A 422 15.74 14.72 -8.54
CA TRP A 422 16.84 15.67 -8.54
C TRP A 422 17.32 16.05 -7.14
N LEU A 423 16.40 16.33 -6.22
CA LEU A 423 16.73 16.59 -4.82
C LEU A 423 17.36 15.38 -4.14
N THR A 424 16.85 14.18 -4.43
CA THR A 424 17.35 12.94 -3.82
C THR A 424 18.75 12.59 -4.32
N PHE A 425 18.99 12.63 -5.64
CA PHE A 425 20.21 12.09 -6.22
C PHE A 425 21.31 13.12 -6.46
N ASN A 426 20.98 14.43 -6.52
CA ASN A 426 21.99 15.47 -6.82
C ASN A 426 22.18 16.51 -5.73
N VAL A 427 21.23 16.68 -4.81
CA VAL A 427 21.32 17.73 -3.79
C VAL A 427 21.42 17.15 -2.39
N ILE A 428 20.29 16.71 -1.83
CA ILE A 428 20.23 16.31 -0.41
C ILE A 428 20.85 14.93 -0.21
N GLY A 429 20.40 13.94 -0.96
CA GLY A 429 20.87 12.57 -0.81
C GLY A 429 22.34 12.42 -1.19
N ALA A 430 22.78 13.05 -2.28
CA ALA A 430 24.19 13.06 -2.68
C ALA A 430 25.06 13.74 -1.62
N GLY A 431 24.71 14.97 -1.19
CA GLY A 431 25.50 15.70 -0.20
C GLY A 431 25.63 14.97 1.14
N LEU A 432 24.55 14.32 1.60
CA LEU A 432 24.60 13.49 2.82
C LEU A 432 25.40 12.20 2.60
N SER A 433 25.34 11.63 1.39
CA SER A 433 26.13 10.44 1.02
C SER A 433 27.62 10.76 0.98
N ASP A 434 28.00 11.88 0.39
CA ASP A 434 29.40 12.34 0.34
C ASP A 434 29.96 12.58 1.76
N LEU A 435 29.16 13.22 2.62
CA LEU A 435 29.53 13.42 4.02
C LEU A 435 29.76 12.08 4.74
N LEU A 436 28.87 11.12 4.54
CA LEU A 436 28.98 9.81 5.16
C LEU A 436 30.17 9.02 4.60
N ASN A 437 30.44 9.12 3.30
CA ASN A 437 31.61 8.49 2.66
C ASN A 437 32.92 9.05 3.23
N ILE A 438 33.04 10.37 3.43
CA ILE A 438 34.20 11.00 4.10
C ILE A 438 34.39 10.42 5.51
N CYS A 439 33.28 10.26 6.27
CA CYS A 439 33.36 9.64 7.59
C CYS A 439 33.85 8.18 7.52
N ILE A 440 33.33 7.40 6.56
CA ILE A 440 33.73 6.00 6.37
C ILE A 440 35.20 5.90 5.96
N GLU A 441 35.64 6.71 5.00
CA GLU A 441 37.04 6.77 4.57
C GLU A 441 37.97 7.16 5.70
N TRP A 442 37.59 8.13 6.55
CA TRP A 442 38.35 8.53 7.73
C TRP A 442 38.47 7.38 8.73
N ILE A 443 37.38 6.66 9.02
CA ILE A 443 37.41 5.48 9.92
C ILE A 443 38.27 4.36 9.29
N THR A 444 38.08 4.10 8.00
CA THR A 444 38.89 3.12 7.26
C THR A 444 40.38 3.45 7.34
N GLY A 445 40.75 4.72 7.16
CA GLY A 445 42.15 5.15 7.27
C GLY A 445 42.74 4.99 8.67
N ILE A 446 41.94 5.23 9.73
CA ILE A 446 42.38 4.94 11.11
C ILE A 446 42.66 3.45 11.31
N VAL A 447 41.75 2.59 10.83
CA VAL A 447 41.85 1.14 10.96
C VAL A 447 43.04 0.62 10.13
N ASP A 448 43.21 1.11 8.90
CA ASP A 448 44.32 0.76 8.00
C ASP A 448 45.66 1.10 8.63
N ASN A 449 45.84 2.31 9.15
CA ASN A 449 47.01 2.71 9.88
C ASN A 449 47.27 1.83 11.13
N GLY A 450 46.20 1.52 11.88
CA GLY A 450 46.31 0.64 13.05
C GLY A 450 46.79 -0.79 12.69
N LEU A 451 46.20 -1.36 11.65
CA LEU A 451 46.55 -2.70 11.15
C LEU A 451 48.00 -2.73 10.61
N THR A 452 48.43 -1.65 9.96
CA THR A 452 49.83 -1.50 9.46
C THR A 452 50.81 -1.37 10.62
N ILE A 453 50.52 -0.60 11.67
CA ILE A 453 51.40 -0.45 12.86
C ILE A 453 51.52 -1.78 13.62
N TRP A 454 50.45 -2.60 13.64
CA TRP A 454 50.47 -3.92 14.30
C TRP A 454 51.06 -5.03 13.43
N ASP A 455 51.58 -4.72 12.25
CA ASP A 455 52.19 -5.65 11.29
C ASP A 455 51.37 -6.93 11.07
N ILE A 456 50.05 -6.72 10.86
CA ILE A 456 49.09 -7.81 10.70
C ILE A 456 49.31 -8.47 9.33
N ASN A 457 49.07 -9.79 9.26
CA ASN A 457 49.19 -10.57 8.03
C ASN A 457 48.48 -9.87 6.87
N PRO A 458 49.16 -9.64 5.71
CA PRO A 458 48.59 -8.91 4.57
C PRO A 458 47.24 -9.41 4.08
N VAL A 459 46.97 -10.71 4.20
CA VAL A 459 45.69 -11.31 3.80
C VAL A 459 44.56 -10.88 4.74
N VAL A 460 44.83 -10.84 6.06
CA VAL A 460 43.88 -10.37 7.07
C VAL A 460 43.66 -8.88 6.92
N HIS A 461 44.73 -8.11 6.65
CA HIS A 461 44.65 -6.68 6.38
C HIS A 461 43.70 -6.40 5.16
N SER A 462 43.95 -7.08 4.02
CA SER A 462 43.10 -6.95 2.83
C SER A 462 41.63 -7.41 3.08
N LEU A 463 41.43 -8.48 3.86
CA LEU A 463 40.08 -8.91 4.25
C LEU A 463 39.33 -7.79 5.00
N ILE A 464 40.00 -7.14 5.94
CA ILE A 464 39.37 -6.10 6.76
C ILE A 464 39.13 -4.85 5.91
N ILE A 465 40.15 -4.35 5.20
CA ILE A 465 40.04 -3.09 4.45
C ILE A 465 39.22 -3.28 3.17
N ASP A 466 39.64 -4.21 2.28
CA ASP A 466 39.01 -4.38 0.95
C ASP A 466 37.73 -5.21 1.02
N GLY A 467 37.72 -6.24 1.85
CA GLY A 467 36.53 -7.12 1.99
C GLY A 467 35.42 -6.50 2.84
N ILE A 468 35.74 -6.00 4.04
CA ILE A 468 34.74 -5.52 5.00
C ILE A 468 34.48 -4.03 4.83
N PHE A 469 35.50 -3.17 5.03
CA PHE A 469 35.30 -1.72 5.03
C PHE A 469 34.85 -1.20 3.67
N THR A 470 35.47 -1.62 2.59
CA THR A 470 35.06 -1.21 1.23
C THR A 470 33.67 -1.76 0.88
N GLY A 471 33.41 -3.03 1.18
CA GLY A 471 32.11 -3.66 0.89
C GLY A 471 30.96 -3.11 1.72
N VAL A 472 31.16 -2.96 3.04
CA VAL A 472 30.15 -2.39 3.93
C VAL A 472 30.00 -0.89 3.72
N GLY A 473 31.12 -0.19 3.50
CA GLY A 473 31.16 1.24 3.26
C GLY A 473 30.36 1.65 2.04
N SER A 474 30.48 0.90 0.94
CA SER A 474 29.70 1.16 -0.27
C SER A 474 28.18 1.09 -0.02
N VAL A 475 27.73 0.14 0.81
CA VAL A 475 26.30 -0.01 1.17
C VAL A 475 25.82 1.13 2.07
N LEU A 476 26.63 1.45 3.08
CA LEU A 476 26.31 2.55 4.00
C LEU A 476 26.29 3.90 3.28
N GLY A 477 27.19 4.11 2.33
CA GLY A 477 27.26 5.31 1.51
C GLY A 477 25.95 5.61 0.75
N PHE A 478 25.18 4.59 0.36
CA PHE A 478 23.89 4.77 -0.29
C PHE A 478 22.71 4.97 0.67
N LEU A 479 22.88 4.72 1.96
CA LEU A 479 21.80 4.85 2.94
C LEU A 479 21.16 6.25 2.97
N PRO A 480 21.93 7.35 2.95
CA PRO A 480 21.34 8.70 2.95
C PRO A 480 20.46 8.97 1.73
N VAL A 481 20.89 8.50 0.55
CA VAL A 481 20.10 8.63 -0.69
C VAL A 481 18.77 7.88 -0.55
N ILE A 482 18.80 6.65 -0.02
CA ILE A 482 17.60 5.83 0.17
C ILE A 482 16.67 6.47 1.20
N VAL A 483 17.18 6.97 2.32
CA VAL A 483 16.39 7.65 3.35
C VAL A 483 15.75 8.92 2.80
N THR A 484 16.51 9.71 2.04
CA THR A 484 15.98 10.92 1.37
C THR A 484 14.89 10.59 0.37
N LEU A 485 15.06 9.52 -0.40
CA LEU A 485 14.02 9.04 -1.33
C LEU A 485 12.75 8.64 -0.57
N PHE A 486 12.88 7.86 0.49
CA PHE A 486 11.74 7.49 1.32
C PHE A 486 11.07 8.68 1.97
N PHE A 487 11.82 9.70 2.38
CA PHE A 487 11.26 10.94 2.91
C PHE A 487 10.31 11.60 1.90
N PHE A 488 10.77 11.83 0.68
CA PHE A 488 9.93 12.45 -0.34
C PHE A 488 8.75 11.57 -0.75
N LEU A 489 8.95 10.26 -0.88
CA LEU A 489 7.87 9.34 -1.23
C LEU A 489 6.81 9.27 -0.13
N SER A 490 7.21 9.21 1.13
CA SER A 490 6.28 9.26 2.26
C SER A 490 5.50 10.57 2.29
N LEU A 491 6.17 11.69 2.01
CA LEU A 491 5.52 12.99 1.90
C LEU A 491 4.45 13.01 0.80
N LEU A 492 4.75 12.43 -0.37
CA LEU A 492 3.81 12.34 -1.49
C LEU A 492 2.66 11.36 -1.21
N GLU A 493 2.93 10.26 -0.52
CA GLU A 493 1.94 9.25 -0.14
C GLU A 493 0.97 9.82 0.90
N ASP A 494 1.48 10.31 2.01
CA ASP A 494 0.68 10.84 3.11
C ASP A 494 -0.07 12.12 2.74
N SER A 495 0.46 12.91 1.79
CA SER A 495 -0.25 14.09 1.28
C SER A 495 -1.49 13.74 0.44
N GLY A 496 -1.66 12.49 0.01
CA GLY A 496 -2.72 12.03 -0.89
C GLY A 496 -2.42 12.24 -2.38
N TYR A 497 -1.21 12.68 -2.75
CA TYR A 497 -0.82 12.87 -4.15
C TYR A 497 -0.71 11.53 -4.90
N MET A 498 -0.21 10.48 -4.26
CA MET A 498 -0.06 9.17 -4.90
C MET A 498 -1.40 8.55 -5.31
N ALA A 499 -2.48 8.83 -4.59
CA ALA A 499 -3.84 8.44 -4.99
C ALA A 499 -4.23 9.08 -6.34
N ARG A 500 -3.88 10.35 -6.55
CA ARG A 500 -4.14 11.06 -7.83
C ARG A 500 -3.30 10.49 -8.96
N VAL A 501 -2.05 10.16 -8.70
CA VAL A 501 -1.19 9.51 -9.70
C VAL A 501 -1.79 8.16 -10.11
N ALA A 502 -2.25 7.36 -9.17
CA ALA A 502 -2.92 6.09 -9.46
C ALA A 502 -4.19 6.29 -10.30
N PHE A 503 -4.99 7.30 -9.97
CA PHE A 503 -6.19 7.69 -10.72
C PHE A 503 -5.87 8.08 -12.18
N VAL A 504 -4.85 8.90 -12.39
CA VAL A 504 -4.42 9.35 -13.73
C VAL A 504 -3.88 8.19 -14.57
N MET A 505 -3.14 7.27 -13.95
CA MET A 505 -2.41 6.21 -14.65
C MET A 505 -3.22 4.92 -14.85
N ASP A 506 -4.41 4.76 -14.24
CA ASP A 506 -5.17 3.50 -14.27
C ASP A 506 -5.46 3.02 -15.70
N LYS A 507 -5.90 3.90 -16.59
CA LYS A 507 -6.22 3.54 -17.97
C LYS A 507 -5.02 2.99 -18.75
N LEU A 508 -3.81 3.52 -18.51
CA LEU A 508 -2.59 3.04 -19.16
C LEU A 508 -2.17 1.68 -18.64
N LEU A 509 -2.15 1.53 -17.31
CA LEU A 509 -1.71 0.30 -16.67
C LEU A 509 -2.68 -0.86 -16.90
N ARG A 510 -3.96 -0.58 -16.99
CA ARG A 510 -4.98 -1.58 -17.32
C ARG A 510 -4.76 -2.23 -18.70
N LYS A 511 -4.24 -1.51 -19.69
CA LYS A 511 -3.88 -2.10 -20.99
C LYS A 511 -2.87 -3.24 -20.88
N ILE A 512 -1.98 -3.15 -19.91
CA ILE A 512 -1.00 -4.21 -19.61
C ILE A 512 -1.47 -5.17 -18.51
N GLY A 513 -2.71 -5.03 -18.04
CA GLY A 513 -3.34 -5.93 -17.07
C GLY A 513 -3.06 -5.61 -15.61
N LEU A 514 -2.66 -4.37 -15.29
CA LEU A 514 -2.39 -3.88 -13.94
C LEU A 514 -3.40 -2.80 -13.54
N SER A 515 -3.62 -2.64 -12.24
CA SER A 515 -4.38 -1.52 -11.69
C SER A 515 -3.52 -0.26 -11.60
N GLY A 516 -4.16 0.92 -11.55
CA GLY A 516 -3.49 2.20 -11.42
C GLY A 516 -2.57 2.31 -10.20
N ARG A 517 -2.88 1.59 -9.12
CA ARG A 517 -2.06 1.57 -7.90
C ARG A 517 -0.66 0.96 -8.14
N SER A 518 -0.50 0.10 -9.14
CA SER A 518 0.80 -0.52 -9.48
C SER A 518 1.85 0.49 -9.93
N ILE A 519 1.45 1.71 -10.34
CA ILE A 519 2.40 2.76 -10.73
C ILE A 519 3.34 3.15 -9.59
N VAL A 520 2.85 3.16 -8.34
CA VAL A 520 3.62 3.62 -7.17
C VAL A 520 4.86 2.76 -6.93
N PRO A 521 4.77 1.43 -6.77
CA PRO A 521 5.94 0.55 -6.69
C PRO A 521 6.87 0.65 -7.89
N MET A 522 6.33 0.79 -9.10
CA MET A 522 7.14 0.91 -10.31
C MET A 522 7.93 2.21 -10.35
N LEU A 523 7.35 3.32 -9.94
CA LEU A 523 8.03 4.61 -9.82
C LEU A 523 9.16 4.59 -8.80
N ILE A 524 8.89 3.98 -7.64
CA ILE A 524 9.93 3.76 -6.62
C ILE A 524 11.08 2.93 -7.20
N GLY A 525 10.77 1.99 -8.08
CA GLY A 525 11.74 1.15 -8.79
C GLY A 525 12.75 1.93 -9.65
N PHE A 526 12.41 3.11 -10.15
CA PHE A 526 13.36 4.00 -10.84
C PHE A 526 14.42 4.57 -9.87
N GLY A 527 14.08 4.72 -8.60
CA GLY A 527 15.06 5.07 -7.58
C GLY A 527 15.85 3.84 -7.13
N CYS A 528 15.17 2.82 -6.61
CA CYS A 528 15.76 1.57 -6.17
C CYS A 528 14.74 0.43 -6.25
N THR A 529 15.16 -0.72 -6.76
CA THR A 529 14.31 -1.92 -6.90
C THR A 529 13.86 -2.48 -5.55
N VAL A 530 14.70 -2.42 -4.51
CA VAL A 530 14.39 -2.97 -3.18
C VAL A 530 13.14 -2.31 -2.57
N PRO A 531 13.11 -0.98 -2.37
CA PRO A 531 11.92 -0.32 -1.86
C PRO A 531 10.73 -0.43 -2.82
N GLY A 532 10.96 -0.47 -4.14
CA GLY A 532 9.90 -0.70 -5.12
C GLY A 532 9.19 -2.04 -4.91
N VAL A 533 9.94 -3.11 -4.68
CA VAL A 533 9.39 -4.43 -4.36
C VAL A 533 8.63 -4.39 -3.03
N MET A 534 9.19 -3.75 -2.00
CA MET A 534 8.53 -3.64 -0.69
C MET A 534 7.23 -2.83 -0.73
N ALA A 535 7.20 -1.74 -1.51
CA ALA A 535 6.01 -0.92 -1.68
C ALA A 535 4.84 -1.66 -2.35
N SER A 536 5.11 -2.76 -3.06
CA SER A 536 4.04 -3.57 -3.68
C SER A 536 3.09 -4.23 -2.67
N ARG A 537 3.42 -4.24 -1.37
CA ARG A 537 2.55 -4.73 -0.30
C ARG A 537 1.25 -3.94 -0.15
N THR A 538 1.25 -2.67 -0.59
CA THR A 538 0.04 -1.83 -0.59
C THR A 538 -0.96 -2.19 -1.69
N LEU A 539 -0.63 -3.15 -2.56
CA LEU A 539 -1.54 -3.59 -3.62
C LEU A 539 -2.54 -4.61 -3.10
N PRO A 540 -3.84 -4.40 -3.28
CA PRO A 540 -4.89 -5.26 -2.73
C PRO A 540 -4.99 -6.61 -3.45
N SER A 541 -4.46 -6.71 -4.67
CA SER A 541 -4.50 -7.92 -5.49
C SER A 541 -3.17 -8.66 -5.44
N GLU A 542 -3.20 -9.91 -5.01
CA GLU A 542 -2.02 -10.79 -5.04
C GLU A 542 -1.46 -10.96 -6.46
N ARG A 543 -2.34 -11.03 -7.47
CA ARG A 543 -1.98 -11.11 -8.87
C ARG A 543 -1.24 -9.85 -9.34
N ASP A 544 -1.83 -8.68 -9.12
CA ASP A 544 -1.23 -7.39 -9.50
C ASP A 544 0.09 -7.16 -8.75
N ARG A 545 0.15 -7.57 -7.48
CA ARG A 545 1.35 -7.53 -6.67
C ARG A 545 2.47 -8.39 -7.27
N LYS A 546 2.19 -9.65 -7.63
CA LYS A 546 3.16 -10.55 -8.26
C LYS A 546 3.70 -9.98 -9.57
N ILE A 547 2.82 -9.53 -10.44
CA ILE A 547 3.23 -8.93 -11.72
C ILE A 547 4.07 -7.67 -11.48
N THR A 548 3.65 -6.77 -10.59
CA THR A 548 4.37 -5.53 -10.29
C THR A 548 5.77 -5.82 -9.75
N ILE A 549 5.92 -6.78 -8.83
CA ILE A 549 7.24 -7.19 -8.32
C ILE A 549 8.13 -7.70 -9.44
N LEU A 550 7.60 -8.52 -10.34
CA LEU A 550 8.37 -9.08 -11.46
C LEU A 550 8.75 -8.03 -12.50
N LEU A 551 7.99 -6.93 -12.60
CA LEU A 551 8.25 -5.83 -13.52
C LEU A 551 9.19 -4.76 -12.96
N THR A 552 9.21 -4.56 -11.65
CA THR A 552 10.02 -3.51 -11.00
C THR A 552 11.50 -3.55 -11.40
N PRO A 553 12.19 -4.70 -11.56
CA PRO A 553 13.59 -4.73 -11.98
C PRO A 553 13.88 -4.25 -13.40
N PHE A 554 12.87 -4.16 -14.28
CA PHE A 554 13.04 -3.56 -15.63
C PHE A 554 13.19 -2.04 -15.56
N MET A 555 12.76 -1.42 -14.46
CA MET A 555 12.96 0.02 -14.25
C MET A 555 14.45 0.30 -14.01
N SER A 556 14.94 1.37 -14.63
CA SER A 556 16.35 1.77 -14.50
C SER A 556 16.58 2.43 -13.14
N CYS A 557 17.15 1.70 -12.17
CA CYS A 557 17.46 2.26 -10.85
C CYS A 557 18.71 3.16 -10.87
N SER A 558 18.89 3.98 -9.85
CA SER A 558 19.99 4.93 -9.71
C SER A 558 21.38 4.28 -9.78
N ALA A 559 21.54 3.06 -9.26
CA ALA A 559 22.79 2.32 -9.31
C ALA A 559 23.26 1.94 -10.73
N LYS A 560 22.41 2.04 -11.75
CA LYS A 560 22.78 1.86 -13.15
C LYS A 560 23.34 3.14 -13.79
N LEU A 561 23.05 4.32 -13.23
CA LEU A 561 23.50 5.61 -13.78
C LEU A 561 25.02 5.75 -13.93
N PRO A 562 25.86 5.33 -12.97
CA PRO A 562 27.31 5.38 -13.15
C PRO A 562 27.79 4.57 -14.36
N ILE A 563 27.17 3.42 -14.63
CA ILE A 563 27.47 2.60 -15.83
C ILE A 563 27.14 3.39 -17.09
N TYR A 564 25.96 3.99 -17.14
CA TYR A 564 25.53 4.79 -18.28
C TYR A 564 26.46 5.99 -18.47
N GLY A 565 26.82 6.69 -17.40
CA GLY A 565 27.73 7.83 -17.41
C GLY A 565 29.10 7.48 -17.98
N LEU A 566 29.72 6.39 -17.49
CA LEU A 566 31.02 5.94 -17.94
C LEU A 566 31.03 5.63 -19.46
N PHE A 567 30.07 4.82 -19.89
CA PHE A 567 30.03 4.40 -21.30
C PHE A 567 29.58 5.51 -22.25
N THR A 568 28.66 6.39 -21.81
CA THR A 568 28.26 7.54 -22.64
C THR A 568 29.38 8.57 -22.78
N ALA A 569 30.15 8.81 -21.75
CA ALA A 569 31.30 9.69 -21.79
C ALA A 569 32.40 9.12 -22.69
N ALA A 570 32.66 7.80 -22.65
CA ALA A 570 33.71 7.12 -23.41
C ALA A 570 33.35 7.01 -24.92
N PHE A 571 32.13 6.61 -25.25
CA PHE A 571 31.75 6.25 -26.65
C PHE A 571 30.79 7.22 -27.32
N PHE A 572 30.00 7.99 -26.55
CA PHE A 572 28.93 8.86 -27.10
C PHE A 572 28.99 10.29 -26.57
N PRO A 573 30.12 11.02 -26.61
CA PRO A 573 30.27 12.33 -25.98
C PRO A 573 29.29 13.39 -26.51
N LYS A 574 28.91 13.28 -27.79
CA LYS A 574 27.95 14.22 -28.45
C LYS A 574 26.49 13.81 -28.21
N TYR A 575 26.20 12.54 -27.97
CA TYR A 575 24.83 11.98 -27.92
C TYR A 575 24.53 11.32 -26.58
N GLY A 576 25.33 11.53 -25.55
CA GLY A 576 25.21 10.86 -24.26
C GLY A 576 23.83 10.96 -23.61
N ALA A 577 23.24 12.16 -23.66
CA ALA A 577 21.88 12.39 -23.14
C ALA A 577 20.82 11.57 -23.89
N ILE A 578 20.92 11.49 -25.23
CA ILE A 578 19.99 10.72 -26.06
C ILE A 578 20.13 9.22 -25.77
N VAL A 579 21.35 8.72 -25.62
CA VAL A 579 21.63 7.33 -25.26
C VAL A 579 21.05 7.01 -23.89
N MET A 580 21.26 7.85 -22.87
CA MET A 580 20.67 7.64 -21.55
C MET A 580 19.14 7.58 -21.59
N VAL A 581 18.50 8.54 -22.25
CA VAL A 581 17.04 8.59 -22.40
C VAL A 581 16.53 7.34 -23.14
N SER A 582 17.23 6.91 -24.21
CA SER A 582 16.85 5.70 -24.95
C SER A 582 16.90 4.44 -24.08
N LEU A 583 17.89 4.32 -23.17
CA LEU A 583 17.96 3.20 -22.24
C LEU A 583 16.76 3.17 -21.27
N TYR A 584 16.33 4.31 -20.77
CA TYR A 584 15.10 4.37 -19.95
C TYR A 584 13.86 3.91 -20.72
N PHE A 585 13.71 4.36 -21.97
CA PHE A 585 12.60 3.92 -22.81
C PHE A 585 12.66 2.42 -23.15
N ILE A 586 13.85 1.88 -23.41
CA ILE A 586 14.05 0.44 -23.64
C ILE A 586 13.62 -0.36 -22.39
N GLY A 587 14.00 0.08 -21.19
CA GLY A 587 13.58 -0.56 -19.94
C GLY A 587 12.07 -0.58 -19.76
N ILE A 588 11.41 0.57 -19.95
CA ILE A 588 9.94 0.70 -19.87
C ILE A 588 9.27 -0.19 -20.93
N PHE A 589 9.74 -0.15 -22.17
CA PHE A 589 9.21 -0.95 -23.28
C PHE A 589 9.30 -2.45 -22.98
N MET A 590 10.46 -2.92 -22.52
CA MET A 590 10.65 -4.32 -22.16
C MET A 590 9.80 -4.72 -20.95
N GLY A 591 9.58 -3.81 -20.01
CA GLY A 591 8.63 -3.99 -18.93
C GLY A 591 7.20 -4.21 -19.44
N ILE A 592 6.74 -3.38 -20.39
CA ILE A 592 5.41 -3.50 -21.00
C ILE A 592 5.27 -4.83 -21.78
N VAL A 593 6.28 -5.21 -22.55
CA VAL A 593 6.30 -6.49 -23.28
C VAL A 593 6.23 -7.66 -22.30
N SER A 594 7.07 -7.64 -21.27
CA SER A 594 7.10 -8.68 -20.24
C SER A 594 5.76 -8.77 -19.48
N ALA A 595 5.13 -7.65 -19.13
CA ALA A 595 3.80 -7.61 -18.53
C ALA A 595 2.76 -8.27 -19.44
N SER A 596 2.77 -7.93 -20.72
CA SER A 596 1.83 -8.46 -21.72
C SER A 596 1.99 -9.97 -21.90
N VAL A 597 3.23 -10.46 -21.90
CA VAL A 597 3.54 -11.91 -21.98
C VAL A 597 3.07 -12.62 -20.69
N MET A 598 3.42 -12.10 -19.51
CA MET A 598 3.04 -12.67 -18.23
C MET A 598 1.52 -12.70 -18.03
N ARG A 599 0.79 -11.68 -18.48
CA ARG A 599 -0.68 -11.65 -18.47
C ARG A 599 -1.28 -12.81 -19.28
N LYS A 600 -0.72 -13.11 -20.45
CA LYS A 600 -1.24 -14.16 -21.35
C LYS A 600 -0.85 -15.56 -20.90
N THR A 601 0.28 -15.72 -20.22
CA THR A 601 0.86 -17.03 -19.89
C THR A 601 0.66 -17.43 -18.43
N MET A 602 1.16 -16.63 -17.49
CA MET A 602 1.25 -17.01 -16.07
C MET A 602 0.09 -16.47 -15.23
N PHE A 603 -0.38 -15.25 -15.50
CA PHE A 603 -1.34 -14.52 -14.68
C PHE A 603 -2.58 -14.16 -15.48
N LYS A 604 -3.37 -15.16 -15.83
CA LYS A 604 -4.64 -14.97 -16.53
C LYS A 604 -5.67 -14.25 -15.65
N GLY A 605 -6.56 -13.48 -16.26
CA GLY A 605 -7.62 -12.72 -15.59
C GLY A 605 -7.51 -11.21 -15.81
N ASP A 606 -8.55 -10.49 -15.42
CA ASP A 606 -8.60 -9.04 -15.56
C ASP A 606 -7.99 -8.32 -14.35
N ALA A 607 -7.61 -7.06 -14.54
CA ALA A 607 -7.16 -6.21 -13.45
C ALA A 607 -8.29 -6.01 -12.44
N VAL A 608 -7.94 -6.06 -11.15
CA VAL A 608 -8.91 -5.85 -10.07
C VAL A 608 -9.63 -4.51 -10.27
N PRO A 609 -10.94 -4.44 -10.01
CA PRO A 609 -11.70 -3.19 -10.09
C PRO A 609 -11.02 -2.07 -9.33
N PHE A 610 -11.04 -0.89 -9.91
CA PHE A 610 -10.42 0.29 -9.33
C PHE A 610 -11.50 1.14 -8.65
N VAL A 611 -11.76 0.81 -7.40
CA VAL A 611 -12.62 1.62 -6.53
C VAL A 611 -11.71 2.25 -5.48
N MET A 612 -11.56 3.56 -5.51
CA MET A 612 -10.63 4.26 -4.63
C MET A 612 -11.16 5.64 -4.26
N GLU A 613 -10.91 6.03 -3.03
CA GLU A 613 -11.13 7.41 -2.60
C GLU A 613 -9.98 8.32 -3.00
N LEU A 614 -10.31 9.58 -3.22
CA LEU A 614 -9.33 10.66 -3.32
C LEU A 614 -9.35 11.46 -2.01
N PRO A 615 -8.47 11.16 -1.05
CA PRO A 615 -8.43 11.86 0.23
C PRO A 615 -8.07 13.33 0.03
N ASN A 616 -8.53 14.22 0.89
CA ASN A 616 -8.10 15.62 0.87
C ASN A 616 -6.59 15.75 1.06
N TYR A 617 -5.98 16.75 0.40
CA TYR A 617 -4.55 17.00 0.61
C TYR A 617 -4.29 17.46 2.04
N ARG A 618 -3.42 16.70 2.72
CA ARG A 618 -2.99 16.99 4.10
C ARG A 618 -1.47 17.02 4.18
N MET A 619 -0.95 17.88 5.04
CA MET A 619 0.48 17.83 5.36
C MET A 619 0.70 16.76 6.42
N PRO A 620 1.61 15.80 6.18
CA PRO A 620 1.90 14.75 7.16
C PRO A 620 2.57 15.34 8.41
N GLY A 621 2.31 14.71 9.56
CA GLY A 621 2.92 15.11 10.82
C GLY A 621 4.42 14.75 10.85
N ALA A 622 5.28 15.70 11.20
CA ALA A 622 6.72 15.51 11.21
C ALA A 622 7.16 14.29 12.06
N LYS A 623 6.52 14.07 13.22
CA LYS A 623 6.82 12.93 14.09
C LYS A 623 6.55 11.59 13.41
N ASN A 624 5.42 11.46 12.71
CA ASN A 624 5.06 10.23 12.00
C ASN A 624 6.01 9.94 10.85
N VAL A 625 6.35 10.98 10.06
CA VAL A 625 7.33 10.86 8.96
C VAL A 625 8.69 10.41 9.50
N THR A 626 9.17 11.02 10.57
CA THR A 626 10.48 10.66 11.16
C THR A 626 10.48 9.22 11.68
N GLN A 627 9.41 8.79 12.35
CA GLN A 627 9.28 7.41 12.83
C GLN A 627 9.24 6.42 11.67
N LEU A 628 8.46 6.69 10.64
CA LEU A 628 8.38 5.84 9.44
C LEU A 628 9.73 5.75 8.72
N LEU A 629 10.46 6.87 8.60
CA LEU A 629 11.79 6.89 8.03
C LEU A 629 12.77 6.02 8.82
N TRP A 630 12.74 6.12 10.15
CA TRP A 630 13.57 5.30 11.01
C TRP A 630 13.27 3.81 10.86
N GLU A 631 11.99 3.43 10.85
CA GLU A 631 11.57 2.04 10.63
C GLU A 631 12.07 1.52 9.27
N LYS A 632 11.88 2.29 8.19
CA LYS A 632 12.35 1.93 6.84
C LYS A 632 13.87 1.86 6.75
N ALA A 633 14.60 2.81 7.35
CA ALA A 633 16.05 2.81 7.39
C ALA A 633 16.59 1.61 8.17
N LYS A 634 16.03 1.33 9.35
CA LYS A 634 16.39 0.17 10.18
C LYS A 634 16.16 -1.14 9.44
N ASP A 635 15.00 -1.29 8.81
CA ASP A 635 14.63 -2.48 8.05
C ASP A 635 15.58 -2.69 6.84
N PHE A 636 15.92 -1.62 6.13
CA PHE A 636 16.92 -1.66 5.07
C PHE A 636 18.31 -2.06 5.57
N LEU A 637 18.78 -1.43 6.65
CA LEU A 637 20.08 -1.75 7.24
C LEU A 637 20.16 -3.22 7.67
N GLN A 638 19.20 -3.71 8.42
CA GLN A 638 19.21 -5.10 8.89
C GLN A 638 19.22 -6.10 7.75
N ARG A 639 18.53 -5.83 6.65
CA ARG A 639 18.39 -6.76 5.53
C ARG A 639 19.54 -6.65 4.53
N ALA A 640 19.89 -5.43 4.14
CA ALA A 640 20.96 -5.19 3.18
C ALA A 640 22.32 -5.55 3.77
N PHE A 641 22.57 -5.16 5.01
CA PHE A 641 23.84 -5.42 5.68
C PHE A 641 24.18 -6.90 5.71
N THR A 642 23.27 -7.77 6.18
CA THR A 642 23.57 -9.20 6.32
C THR A 642 23.85 -9.87 4.98
N VAL A 643 23.01 -9.64 3.97
CA VAL A 643 23.15 -10.31 2.67
C VAL A 643 24.34 -9.76 1.90
N ILE A 644 24.54 -8.45 1.90
CA ILE A 644 25.62 -7.82 1.15
C ILE A 644 26.96 -8.09 1.84
N PHE A 645 27.01 -8.03 3.17
CA PHE A 645 28.21 -8.35 3.93
C PHE A 645 28.76 -9.74 3.62
N VAL A 646 27.90 -10.76 3.69
CA VAL A 646 28.33 -12.14 3.34
C VAL A 646 28.80 -12.21 1.89
N ALA A 647 28.10 -11.57 1.02
CA ALA A 647 28.37 -11.60 -0.40
C ALA A 647 29.66 -10.83 -0.77
N THR A 648 29.97 -9.70 -0.08
CA THR A 648 31.25 -8.99 -0.30
C THR A 648 32.44 -9.81 0.15
N ILE A 649 32.33 -10.52 1.27
CA ILE A 649 33.38 -11.44 1.73
C ILE A 649 33.62 -12.57 0.70
N VAL A 650 32.53 -13.15 0.15
CA VAL A 650 32.65 -14.19 -0.89
C VAL A 650 33.36 -13.66 -2.13
N ILE A 651 32.98 -12.47 -2.61
CA ILE A 651 33.61 -11.85 -3.79
C ILE A 651 35.09 -11.52 -3.50
N TRP A 652 35.40 -10.91 -2.34
CA TRP A 652 36.76 -10.64 -1.94
C TRP A 652 37.59 -11.94 -1.96
N PHE A 653 37.05 -13.02 -1.39
CA PHE A 653 37.74 -14.34 -1.40
C PHE A 653 38.01 -14.82 -2.84
N LEU A 654 37.02 -14.75 -3.73
CA LEU A 654 37.14 -15.15 -5.13
C LEU A 654 38.10 -14.27 -5.93
N GLN A 655 38.32 -13.02 -5.54
CA GLN A 655 39.24 -12.09 -6.18
C GLN A 655 40.68 -12.25 -5.67
N THR A 656 40.84 -12.57 -4.38
CA THR A 656 42.14 -12.59 -3.71
C THR A 656 42.86 -13.91 -3.88
N PHE A 657 42.14 -15.00 -4.09
CA PHE A 657 42.76 -16.34 -4.12
C PHE A 657 42.69 -16.98 -5.52
N ASP A 658 43.72 -17.78 -5.83
CA ASP A 658 43.72 -18.73 -6.96
C ASP A 658 43.06 -20.07 -6.57
N VAL A 659 42.98 -21.01 -7.54
CA VAL A 659 42.37 -22.35 -7.33
C VAL A 659 43.17 -23.19 -6.30
N ARG A 660 44.39 -22.80 -6.00
CA ARG A 660 45.27 -23.48 -5.00
C ARG A 660 45.28 -22.77 -3.67
N PHE A 661 44.43 -21.78 -3.48
CA PHE A 661 44.34 -20.91 -2.28
C PHE A 661 45.60 -20.08 -2.02
N ASN A 662 46.41 -19.78 -3.04
CA ASN A 662 47.47 -18.79 -2.92
C ASN A 662 46.90 -17.39 -3.20
N VAL A 663 47.50 -16.40 -2.55
CA VAL A 663 47.19 -15.00 -2.80
C VAL A 663 47.68 -14.60 -4.19
N VAL A 664 46.80 -14.02 -4.98
CA VAL A 664 47.09 -13.69 -6.37
C VAL A 664 47.65 -12.27 -6.46
N SER A 665 48.80 -12.13 -7.12
CA SER A 665 49.40 -10.82 -7.43
C SER A 665 48.82 -10.21 -8.73
N ASP A 666 48.29 -11.02 -9.63
CA ASP A 666 47.67 -10.61 -10.88
C ASP A 666 46.19 -11.11 -10.92
N SER A 667 45.25 -10.19 -11.02
CA SER A 667 43.81 -10.46 -11.03
C SER A 667 43.38 -11.49 -12.07
N GLN A 668 44.17 -11.73 -13.11
CA GLN A 668 43.89 -12.69 -14.18
C GLN A 668 43.86 -14.16 -13.68
N HIS A 669 44.62 -14.46 -12.64
CA HIS A 669 44.76 -15.80 -12.07
C HIS A 669 43.76 -16.06 -10.91
N SER A 670 42.96 -15.09 -10.53
CA SER A 670 41.96 -15.25 -9.46
C SER A 670 40.87 -16.26 -9.84
N ILE A 671 40.30 -16.89 -8.81
CA ILE A 671 39.14 -17.80 -9.01
C ILE A 671 38.01 -17.07 -9.75
N LEU A 672 37.75 -15.79 -9.43
CA LEU A 672 36.74 -15.00 -10.10
C LEU A 672 37.04 -14.81 -11.59
N ALA A 673 38.26 -14.52 -11.97
CA ALA A 673 38.66 -14.38 -13.38
C ALA A 673 38.53 -15.70 -14.16
N ILE A 674 38.82 -16.83 -13.54
CA ILE A 674 38.65 -18.17 -14.13
C ILE A 674 37.14 -18.44 -14.38
N ILE A 675 36.29 -18.18 -13.37
CA ILE A 675 34.84 -18.31 -13.52
C ILE A 675 34.33 -17.39 -14.63
N ALA A 676 34.78 -16.15 -14.65
CA ALA A 676 34.44 -15.18 -15.68
C ALA A 676 34.91 -15.62 -17.06
N GLY A 677 36.09 -16.25 -17.19
CA GLY A 677 36.62 -16.82 -18.41
C GLY A 677 35.74 -17.97 -18.95
N ILE A 678 35.16 -18.78 -18.07
CA ILE A 678 34.20 -19.85 -18.45
C ILE A 678 32.88 -19.25 -18.98
N VAL A 679 32.46 -18.12 -18.41
CA VAL A 679 31.21 -17.45 -18.80
C VAL A 679 31.39 -16.56 -20.04
N ALA A 680 32.58 -16.00 -20.26
CA ALA A 680 32.90 -15.08 -21.37
C ALA A 680 32.47 -15.56 -22.77
N PRO A 681 32.58 -16.85 -23.14
CA PRO A 681 32.12 -17.35 -24.44
C PRO A 681 30.62 -17.11 -24.70
N VAL A 682 29.80 -17.09 -23.65
CA VAL A 682 28.34 -16.82 -23.78
C VAL A 682 28.09 -15.42 -24.32
N PHE A 683 29.00 -14.47 -24.08
CA PHE A 683 28.89 -13.08 -24.51
C PHE A 683 29.58 -12.78 -25.85
N LYS A 684 30.31 -13.75 -26.43
CA LYS A 684 30.94 -13.56 -27.77
C LYS A 684 29.94 -13.15 -28.85
N PRO A 685 28.74 -13.77 -28.96
CA PRO A 685 27.76 -13.38 -29.96
C PRO A 685 27.22 -11.96 -29.79
N LEU A 686 27.42 -11.37 -28.62
CA LEU A 686 27.00 -10.01 -28.29
C LEU A 686 28.10 -8.96 -28.55
N GLY A 687 29.30 -9.40 -28.93
CA GLY A 687 30.43 -8.55 -29.22
C GLY A 687 31.30 -8.17 -28.02
N PHE A 688 31.03 -8.67 -26.80
CA PHE A 688 31.80 -8.36 -25.59
C PHE A 688 32.20 -9.59 -24.77
N GLY A 689 32.65 -10.63 -25.44
CA GLY A 689 33.08 -11.91 -24.84
C GLY A 689 34.48 -11.89 -24.24
N ASP A 690 34.83 -10.88 -23.45
CA ASP A 690 36.07 -10.73 -22.71
C ASP A 690 35.88 -11.11 -21.23
N TRP A 691 36.88 -11.76 -20.61
CA TRP A 691 36.84 -12.19 -19.22
C TRP A 691 36.74 -10.99 -18.27
N ARG A 692 37.32 -9.83 -18.58
CA ARG A 692 37.28 -8.61 -17.76
C ARG A 692 35.87 -8.04 -17.70
N ILE A 693 35.16 -8.05 -18.84
CA ILE A 693 33.75 -7.62 -18.87
C ILE A 693 32.88 -8.62 -18.12
N SER A 694 33.13 -9.92 -18.29
CA SER A 694 32.41 -10.97 -17.58
C SER A 694 32.63 -10.88 -16.07
N THR A 695 33.87 -10.58 -15.61
CA THR A 695 34.17 -10.30 -14.20
C THR A 695 33.35 -9.10 -13.69
N ALA A 696 33.32 -8.01 -14.44
CA ALA A 696 32.54 -6.82 -14.06
C ALA A 696 31.02 -7.10 -14.02
N LEU A 697 30.50 -7.94 -14.89
CA LEU A 697 29.08 -8.34 -14.85
C LEU A 697 28.76 -9.23 -13.66
N ILE A 698 29.67 -10.11 -13.24
CA ILE A 698 29.52 -10.97 -12.05
C ILE A 698 29.57 -10.11 -10.79
N THR A 699 30.53 -9.18 -10.67
CA THR A 699 30.57 -8.24 -9.52
C THR A 699 29.37 -7.32 -9.52
N GLY A 700 28.90 -6.86 -10.69
CA GLY A 700 27.69 -6.08 -10.86
C GLY A 700 26.37 -6.81 -10.51
N PHE A 701 26.41 -8.12 -10.31
CA PHE A 701 25.30 -8.86 -9.71
C PHE A 701 25.18 -8.56 -8.22
N MET A 702 26.28 -8.30 -7.54
CA MET A 702 26.29 -7.89 -6.14
C MET A 702 25.68 -6.51 -5.98
N ALA A 703 26.33 -5.53 -6.59
CA ALA A 703 25.93 -4.14 -6.63
C ALA A 703 26.21 -3.58 -8.02
N LYS A 704 25.25 -2.91 -8.64
CA LYS A 704 25.36 -2.50 -10.04
C LYS A 704 26.52 -1.55 -10.31
N GLU A 705 26.81 -0.67 -9.37
CA GLU A 705 27.94 0.26 -9.41
C GLU A 705 29.29 -0.45 -9.44
N SER A 706 29.40 -1.67 -8.92
CA SER A 706 30.64 -2.44 -8.94
C SER A 706 31.10 -2.81 -10.36
N VAL A 707 30.22 -2.74 -11.37
CA VAL A 707 30.60 -2.87 -12.77
C VAL A 707 31.64 -1.83 -13.14
N VAL A 708 31.38 -0.56 -12.77
CA VAL A 708 32.27 0.57 -13.07
C VAL A 708 33.61 0.40 -12.35
N SER A 709 33.57 0.17 -11.04
CA SER A 709 34.78 0.00 -10.23
C SER A 709 35.64 -1.15 -10.74
N THR A 710 35.03 -2.30 -11.04
CA THR A 710 35.79 -3.47 -11.58
C THR A 710 36.38 -3.18 -12.96
N LEU A 711 35.64 -2.54 -13.86
CA LEU A 711 36.19 -2.16 -15.18
C LEU A 711 37.35 -1.15 -15.06
N THR A 712 37.21 -0.17 -14.16
CA THR A 712 38.28 0.80 -13.92
C THR A 712 39.53 0.14 -13.36
N VAL A 713 39.38 -0.81 -12.44
CA VAL A 713 40.55 -1.58 -11.89
C VAL A 713 41.19 -2.45 -12.94
N LEU A 714 40.40 -3.15 -13.78
CA LEU A 714 40.93 -4.12 -14.74
C LEU A 714 41.44 -3.50 -16.05
N LEU A 715 40.94 -2.31 -16.42
CA LEU A 715 41.24 -1.64 -17.70
C LEU A 715 41.95 -0.28 -17.51
N GLY A 716 42.08 0.18 -16.27
CA GLY A 716 42.78 1.42 -15.89
C GLY A 716 41.88 2.64 -16.11
N ASN A 717 41.84 3.19 -17.27
CA ASN A 717 41.14 4.40 -17.62
C ASN A 717 40.19 4.21 -18.83
N THR A 718 39.54 5.28 -19.23
CA THR A 718 38.61 5.29 -20.40
C THR A 718 39.27 4.78 -21.68
N GLU A 719 40.55 5.00 -21.87
CA GLU A 719 41.29 4.54 -23.07
C GLU A 719 41.39 3.00 -23.14
N GLY A 720 41.57 2.31 -22.00
CA GLY A 720 41.52 0.85 -21.94
C GLY A 720 40.13 0.27 -22.31
N ILE A 721 39.06 0.97 -21.94
CA ILE A 721 37.70 0.56 -22.26
C ILE A 721 37.42 0.75 -23.77
N THR A 722 37.84 1.87 -24.35
CA THR A 722 37.68 2.16 -25.79
C THR A 722 38.57 1.30 -26.69
N ALA A 723 39.67 0.80 -26.17
CA ALA A 723 40.50 -0.18 -26.89
C ALA A 723 39.84 -1.59 -26.94
N LEU A 724 39.01 -1.93 -25.98
CA LEU A 724 38.39 -3.26 -25.90
C LEU A 724 37.02 -3.33 -26.62
N LEU A 725 36.27 -2.25 -26.65
CA LEU A 725 34.90 -2.20 -27.17
C LEU A 725 34.77 -1.17 -28.30
N THR A 726 33.90 -1.47 -29.24
CA THR A 726 33.41 -0.50 -30.25
C THR A 726 32.17 0.22 -29.74
N PRO A 727 31.73 1.36 -30.30
CA PRO A 727 30.49 2.03 -29.90
C PRO A 727 29.25 1.11 -29.96
N LEU A 728 29.21 0.22 -30.96
CA LEU A 728 28.12 -0.76 -31.09
C LEU A 728 28.11 -1.77 -29.98
N THR A 729 29.26 -2.38 -29.66
CA THR A 729 29.39 -3.38 -28.60
C THR A 729 29.22 -2.75 -27.21
N ALA A 730 29.63 -1.49 -27.05
CA ALA A 730 29.37 -0.71 -25.84
C ALA A 730 27.87 -0.45 -25.63
N PHE A 731 27.13 -0.10 -26.69
CA PHE A 731 25.67 0.07 -26.58
C PHE A 731 24.97 -1.27 -26.32
N SER A 732 25.40 -2.36 -26.97
CA SER A 732 24.90 -3.70 -26.69
C SER A 732 25.12 -4.10 -25.22
N LEU A 733 26.31 -3.80 -24.67
CA LEU A 733 26.62 -4.03 -23.25
C LEU A 733 25.75 -3.15 -22.32
N LEU A 734 25.49 -1.89 -22.68
CA LEU A 734 24.59 -1.01 -21.93
C LEU A 734 23.16 -1.58 -21.86
N VAL A 735 22.63 -2.09 -22.99
CA VAL A 735 21.32 -2.73 -23.02
C VAL A 735 21.32 -4.02 -22.18
N PHE A 736 22.40 -4.79 -22.22
CA PHE A 736 22.54 -5.94 -21.35
C PHE A 736 22.57 -5.53 -19.88
N CYS A 737 23.37 -4.54 -19.49
CA CYS A 737 23.45 -4.03 -18.11
C CYS A 737 22.13 -3.42 -17.61
N LEU A 738 21.33 -2.87 -18.51
CA LEU A 738 19.98 -2.39 -18.19
C LEU A 738 19.05 -3.52 -17.78
N LEU A 739 19.04 -4.63 -18.55
CA LEU A 739 17.99 -5.66 -18.47
C LEU A 739 18.37 -6.91 -17.67
N TYR A 740 19.70 -7.17 -17.46
CA TYR A 740 20.12 -8.37 -16.76
C TYR A 740 19.76 -8.32 -15.26
N THR A 741 19.89 -9.47 -14.62
CA THR A 741 19.46 -9.73 -13.24
C THR A 741 19.62 -8.53 -12.29
N PRO A 742 18.64 -8.25 -11.41
CA PRO A 742 18.79 -7.21 -10.40
C PRO A 742 19.89 -7.54 -9.38
N CYS A 743 20.29 -6.59 -8.54
CA CYS A 743 21.29 -6.81 -7.50
C CYS A 743 20.80 -7.83 -6.44
N VAL A 744 21.75 -8.44 -5.73
CA VAL A 744 21.47 -9.48 -4.71
C VAL A 744 20.45 -9.00 -3.67
N ALA A 745 20.52 -7.74 -3.24
CA ALA A 745 19.55 -7.15 -2.30
C ALA A 745 18.12 -7.14 -2.85
N ALA A 746 17.96 -6.83 -4.15
CA ALA A 746 16.65 -6.87 -4.80
C ALA A 746 16.12 -8.30 -4.92
N ILE A 747 16.99 -9.27 -5.25
CA ILE A 747 16.62 -10.69 -5.33
C ILE A 747 16.21 -11.22 -3.95
N ALA A 748 16.92 -10.84 -2.89
CA ALA A 748 16.58 -11.18 -1.52
C ALA A 748 15.18 -10.63 -1.14
N SER A 749 14.88 -9.40 -1.56
CA SER A 749 13.56 -8.81 -1.37
C SER A 749 12.47 -9.54 -2.15
N ILE A 750 12.72 -9.89 -3.41
CA ILE A 750 11.78 -10.68 -4.24
C ILE A 750 11.57 -12.07 -3.63
N LYS A 751 12.65 -12.73 -3.16
CA LYS A 751 12.57 -14.02 -2.48
C LYS A 751 11.67 -13.96 -1.25
N ARG A 752 11.76 -12.90 -0.48
CA ARG A 752 10.92 -12.70 0.72
C ARG A 752 9.46 -12.48 0.38
N GLU A 753 9.18 -11.69 -0.68
CA GLU A 753 7.80 -11.34 -1.05
C GLU A 753 7.09 -12.44 -1.85
N LEU A 754 7.80 -13.18 -2.70
CA LEU A 754 7.22 -14.16 -3.61
C LEU A 754 7.75 -15.59 -3.44
N GLY A 755 8.80 -15.76 -2.62
CA GLY A 755 9.45 -17.05 -2.42
C GLY A 755 10.57 -17.36 -3.42
N SER A 756 11.32 -18.44 -3.13
CA SER A 756 12.55 -18.80 -3.86
C SER A 756 12.31 -19.12 -5.34
N LYS A 757 11.15 -19.73 -5.68
CA LYS A 757 10.82 -20.08 -7.07
C LYS A 757 10.77 -18.84 -7.97
N TYR A 758 10.11 -17.78 -7.52
CA TYR A 758 10.01 -16.53 -8.30
C TYR A 758 11.32 -15.75 -8.31
N ALA A 759 12.13 -15.80 -7.24
CA ALA A 759 13.44 -15.18 -7.22
C ALA A 759 14.37 -15.80 -8.28
N VAL A 760 14.44 -17.13 -8.36
CA VAL A 760 15.21 -17.85 -9.40
C VAL A 760 14.65 -17.55 -10.79
N PHE A 761 13.32 -17.55 -10.94
CA PHE A 761 12.67 -17.22 -12.21
C PHE A 761 13.07 -15.82 -12.71
N VAL A 762 13.10 -14.81 -11.84
CA VAL A 762 13.52 -13.43 -12.21
C VAL A 762 14.95 -13.41 -12.69
N VAL A 763 15.87 -14.06 -11.98
CA VAL A 763 17.29 -14.12 -12.35
C VAL A 763 17.45 -14.70 -13.74
N VAL A 764 16.88 -15.88 -13.97
CA VAL A 764 17.02 -16.59 -15.25
C VAL A 764 16.32 -15.83 -16.38
N ALA A 765 15.07 -15.43 -16.17
CA ALA A 765 14.28 -14.75 -17.20
C ALA A 765 14.92 -13.43 -17.62
N GLN A 766 15.41 -12.62 -16.68
CA GLN A 766 16.04 -11.35 -17.01
C GLN A 766 17.39 -11.52 -17.67
N CYS A 767 18.21 -12.50 -17.30
CA CYS A 767 19.45 -12.81 -18.02
C CYS A 767 19.17 -13.23 -19.48
N VAL A 768 18.15 -14.07 -19.70
CA VAL A 768 17.76 -14.49 -21.05
C VAL A 768 17.22 -13.32 -21.86
N ILE A 769 16.35 -12.49 -21.29
CA ILE A 769 15.81 -11.30 -21.98
C ILE A 769 16.93 -10.33 -22.30
N ALA A 770 17.85 -10.07 -21.38
CA ALA A 770 19.00 -9.19 -21.58
C ALA A 770 19.89 -9.68 -22.72
N TRP A 771 20.17 -10.99 -22.74
CA TRP A 771 20.98 -11.62 -23.77
C TRP A 771 20.34 -11.50 -25.17
N ILE A 772 19.03 -11.79 -25.27
CA ILE A 772 18.29 -11.66 -26.52
C ILE A 772 18.26 -10.21 -27.00
N CYS A 773 17.93 -9.27 -26.14
CA CYS A 773 17.83 -7.86 -26.50
C CYS A 773 19.20 -7.27 -26.90
N ALA A 774 20.26 -7.59 -26.17
CA ALA A 774 21.61 -7.16 -26.52
C ALA A 774 22.06 -7.77 -27.85
N GLY A 775 21.72 -9.05 -28.11
CA GLY A 775 21.97 -9.72 -29.39
C GLY A 775 21.24 -9.08 -30.57
N ILE A 776 19.96 -8.75 -30.37
CA ILE A 776 19.18 -8.04 -31.40
C ILE A 776 19.82 -6.67 -31.70
N VAL A 777 20.22 -5.93 -30.71
CA VAL A 777 20.91 -4.63 -30.88
C VAL A 777 22.22 -4.79 -31.64
N HIS A 778 23.02 -5.78 -31.25
CA HIS A 778 24.30 -6.05 -31.93
C HIS A 778 24.11 -6.44 -33.40
N ILE A 779 23.18 -7.34 -33.69
CA ILE A 779 22.89 -7.78 -35.05
C ILE A 779 22.37 -6.63 -35.91
N ILE A 780 21.38 -5.88 -35.40
CA ILE A 780 20.83 -4.72 -36.15
C ILE A 780 21.91 -3.67 -36.41
N GLY A 781 22.73 -3.34 -35.41
CA GLY A 781 23.80 -2.38 -35.55
C GLY A 781 24.88 -2.82 -36.59
N ALA A 782 25.22 -4.09 -36.60
CA ALA A 782 26.11 -4.66 -37.59
C ALA A 782 25.55 -4.60 -39.04
N PHE A 783 24.25 -4.83 -39.21
CA PHE A 783 23.56 -4.70 -40.48
C PHE A 783 23.49 -3.25 -41.00
N ILE A 784 23.33 -2.27 -40.11
CA ILE A 784 23.23 -0.85 -40.46
C ILE A 784 24.63 -0.24 -40.75
N GLY A 785 25.72 -1.00 -40.50
CA GLY A 785 27.07 -0.54 -40.72
C GLY A 785 27.59 0.48 -39.71
N VAL A 786 26.99 0.48 -38.53
CA VAL A 786 27.51 1.21 -37.35
C VAL A 786 28.63 0.35 -36.77
N MET A 787 29.85 0.49 -37.29
CA MET A 787 31.05 -0.16 -36.67
C MET A 787 31.65 0.72 -35.61
#